data_2dd581357d922c7cea013aa3a9bc8112
#
_entry.id   2dd581357d922c7cea013aa3a9bc8112
#
_cell.length_a   1.000
_cell.length_b   1.000
_cell.length_c   1.000
_cell.angle_alpha   90.00
_cell.angle_beta   90.00
_cell.angle_gamma   90.00
#
_symmetry.space_group_name_H-M   'P 1'
#
loop_
_entity.id
_entity.type
_entity.pdbx_description
1 polymer ?
#
loop_
_entity_poly.entity_id
_entity_poly.type
_entity_poly.pdbx_seq_one_letter_code
_entity_poly.pdbx_strand_id
1 'polypeptide(L)'
;MTETLTVPQRLALAKWAHSLGDITPTLPRAAEWVQEHFGKKVSEAAIRSALERANLPGVFHPYDDGEIGPLIRLGFGRYLADMPAGAFPTAVATWRALTLTYLELAMLWFIEQITNKPDWHVKVFNGDIVSKWKAEVMAVDWAAVDLEHAHFDDAMFNWCLAELREKAKLYEATGLVPVFDVSTAVVKSDNAIPPEVKEELKKGVALLEDVQEHEKDWHPGSDGKVLDLVHPSLWPLVYGLSRIVPDKRIPLENITETCGTGQTIPALAELKFVEPMWDTHRTTKGLWSTKFQWLPCDVDIEEGKPKIRSYINNLHPQHHAGLYNTIEKVIEKTLPLWDVVYRWHKDFEYLRIPCKRAEPDENERDMDDYDDDWDEDHDGPESLTWRRDQIWFKETHPVTKPDVPGYRPMRLRPEDVKLESGFFHAADRIQVIVKLANIHLTPDKPTYDGGSWHIEGQLNEHICATALYYYDSDNITESRLDFRTNANGEALDEELEYEQEDHYAISRVFKISSYHETMQDLGGVLTREDRLLAFPNVYQHRVTPFELADKTRPGHRKILALFLVDPAMPVISTANVPPQRRDWWKEGVAPDNRIGPLPAEVAEMVFDNMEFPIGLKRAKEIREELMSERKAIDSRAMFRTERDTWNFCEH
;
A
#
# COMPACT_ATOMS: atom_id res chain seq x y z
N MET A 1 8.10 32.45 -19.14
CA MET A 1 7.55 31.57 -18.11
C MET A 1 6.29 30.95 -18.69
N THR A 2 6.24 29.63 -18.79
CA THR A 2 5.04 28.90 -19.21
C THR A 2 4.10 28.82 -18.03
N GLU A 3 2.89 29.33 -18.20
CA GLU A 3 1.86 29.31 -17.17
C GLU A 3 1.23 27.92 -17.04
N THR A 4 0.79 27.54 -15.85
CA THR A 4 0.07 26.30 -15.60
C THR A 4 -1.43 26.51 -15.70
N LEU A 5 -2.16 25.48 -16.12
CA LEU A 5 -3.62 25.49 -16.14
C LEU A 5 -4.16 25.15 -14.75
N THR A 6 -5.13 25.92 -14.29
CA THR A 6 -5.90 25.60 -13.07
C THR A 6 -6.83 24.39 -13.32
N VAL A 7 -7.32 23.74 -12.26
CA VAL A 7 -8.26 22.62 -12.38
C VAL A 7 -9.48 22.94 -13.24
N PRO A 8 -10.19 24.07 -13.02
CA PRO A 8 -11.31 24.45 -13.89
C PRO A 8 -10.92 24.63 -15.35
N GLN A 9 -9.73 25.17 -15.64
CA GLN A 9 -9.24 25.37 -16.99
C GLN A 9 -8.90 24.04 -17.70
N ARG A 10 -8.34 23.07 -16.96
CA ARG A 10 -8.10 21.72 -17.48
C ARG A 10 -9.40 20.99 -17.78
N LEU A 11 -10.40 21.09 -16.89
CA LEU A 11 -11.72 20.51 -17.13
C LEU A 11 -12.43 21.15 -18.33
N ALA A 12 -12.28 22.45 -18.54
CA ALA A 12 -12.83 23.14 -19.71
C ALA A 12 -12.11 22.71 -21.00
N LEU A 13 -10.77 22.55 -20.95
CA LEU A 13 -9.99 22.01 -22.07
C LEU A 13 -10.41 20.57 -22.40
N ALA A 14 -10.63 19.75 -21.40
CA ALA A 14 -11.12 18.39 -21.57
C ALA A 14 -12.49 18.34 -22.22
N LYS A 15 -13.44 19.12 -21.72
CA LYS A 15 -14.79 19.23 -22.28
C LYS A 15 -14.75 19.68 -23.75
N TRP A 16 -13.90 20.64 -24.06
CA TRP A 16 -13.70 21.06 -25.44
C TRP A 16 -13.14 19.92 -26.31
N ALA A 17 -12.10 19.24 -25.86
CA ALA A 17 -11.52 18.12 -26.58
C ALA A 17 -12.54 17.02 -26.87
N HIS A 18 -13.40 16.69 -25.90
CA HIS A 18 -14.50 15.74 -26.10
C HIS A 18 -15.60 16.23 -27.03
N SER A 19 -15.86 17.53 -27.08
CA SER A 19 -16.86 18.08 -28.02
C SER A 19 -16.46 17.92 -29.49
N LEU A 20 -15.20 17.54 -29.76
CA LEU A 20 -14.70 17.25 -31.11
C LEU A 20 -15.03 15.82 -31.61
N GLY A 21 -15.69 15.00 -30.78
CA GLY A 21 -16.03 13.60 -31.10
C GLY A 21 -14.78 12.73 -31.24
N ASP A 22 -14.75 11.89 -32.27
CA ASP A 22 -13.63 10.96 -32.53
C ASP A 22 -12.34 11.64 -33.01
N ILE A 23 -12.32 12.97 -33.10
CA ILE A 23 -11.15 13.74 -33.51
C ILE A 23 -10.33 14.13 -32.30
N THR A 24 -9.22 13.43 -32.07
CA THR A 24 -8.23 13.85 -31.06
C THR A 24 -7.59 15.17 -31.48
N PRO A 25 -7.70 16.26 -30.67
CA PRO A 25 -7.07 17.52 -31.04
C PRO A 25 -5.55 17.39 -31.03
N THR A 26 -4.90 18.00 -32.01
CA THR A 26 -3.43 18.12 -31.96
C THR A 26 -3.01 19.07 -30.83
N LEU A 27 -1.82 18.82 -30.24
CA LEU A 27 -1.31 19.68 -29.14
C LEU A 27 -1.25 21.17 -29.53
N PRO A 28 -0.80 21.57 -30.73
CA PRO A 28 -0.85 22.96 -31.16
C PRO A 28 -2.27 23.55 -31.14
N ARG A 29 -3.29 22.82 -31.64
CA ARG A 29 -4.69 23.27 -31.64
C ARG A 29 -5.27 23.39 -30.23
N ALA A 30 -4.88 22.50 -29.33
CA ALA A 30 -5.26 22.59 -27.92
C ALA A 30 -4.58 23.79 -27.23
N ALA A 31 -3.33 24.10 -27.59
CA ALA A 31 -2.62 25.28 -27.10
C ALA A 31 -3.25 26.59 -27.59
N GLU A 32 -3.65 26.65 -28.86
CA GLU A 32 -4.40 27.78 -29.42
C GLU A 32 -5.73 27.99 -28.70
N TRP A 33 -6.49 26.93 -28.48
CA TRP A 33 -7.74 27.00 -27.75
C TRP A 33 -7.57 27.52 -26.32
N VAL A 34 -6.53 27.05 -25.59
CA VAL A 34 -6.19 27.54 -24.23
C VAL A 34 -5.81 29.02 -24.26
N GLN A 35 -5.03 29.45 -25.26
CA GLN A 35 -4.65 30.83 -25.42
C GLN A 35 -5.87 31.73 -25.70
N GLU A 36 -6.78 31.28 -26.55
CA GLU A 36 -7.98 32.02 -26.93
C GLU A 36 -8.96 32.15 -25.74
N HIS A 37 -9.16 31.08 -24.95
CA HIS A 37 -10.19 31.04 -23.92
C HIS A 37 -9.72 31.51 -22.55
N PHE A 38 -8.42 31.39 -22.25
CA PHE A 38 -7.87 31.73 -20.93
C PHE A 38 -6.75 32.77 -20.98
N GLY A 39 -6.34 33.20 -22.17
CA GLY A 39 -5.23 34.15 -22.36
C GLY A 39 -3.87 33.62 -21.92
N LYS A 40 -3.73 32.30 -21.70
CA LYS A 40 -2.54 31.68 -21.13
C LYS A 40 -1.70 30.98 -22.19
N LYS A 41 -0.39 31.20 -22.11
CA LYS A 41 0.59 30.50 -22.93
C LYS A 41 1.15 29.30 -22.16
N VAL A 42 0.68 28.11 -22.50
CA VAL A 42 0.99 26.85 -21.79
C VAL A 42 1.87 25.98 -22.68
N SER A 43 2.79 25.21 -22.07
CA SER A 43 3.64 24.29 -22.81
C SER A 43 2.85 23.10 -23.36
N GLU A 44 3.29 22.56 -24.49
CA GLU A 44 2.69 21.34 -25.07
C GLU A 44 2.68 20.17 -24.08
N ALA A 45 3.73 20.05 -23.26
CA ALA A 45 3.80 19.02 -22.22
C ALA A 45 2.70 19.19 -21.16
N ALA A 46 2.41 20.43 -20.73
CA ALA A 46 1.34 20.70 -19.78
C ALA A 46 -0.05 20.47 -20.39
N ILE A 47 -0.23 20.76 -21.68
CA ILE A 47 -1.46 20.47 -22.41
C ILE A 47 -1.65 18.98 -22.61
N ARG A 48 -0.60 18.26 -23.01
CA ARG A 48 -0.61 16.78 -23.11
C ARG A 48 -1.02 16.18 -21.77
N SER A 49 -0.35 16.56 -20.68
CA SER A 49 -0.66 16.10 -19.34
C SER A 49 -2.10 16.44 -18.93
N ALA A 50 -2.62 17.61 -19.30
CA ALA A 50 -3.99 17.99 -19.03
C ALA A 50 -5.01 17.15 -19.83
N LEU A 51 -4.72 16.86 -21.10
CA LEU A 51 -5.57 16.02 -21.95
C LEU A 51 -5.49 14.53 -21.56
N GLU A 52 -4.30 14.02 -21.25
CA GLU A 52 -4.09 12.66 -20.76
C GLU A 52 -4.83 12.43 -19.44
N ARG A 53 -4.77 13.40 -18.54
CA ARG A 53 -5.56 13.37 -17.28
C ARG A 53 -7.06 13.51 -17.50
N ALA A 54 -7.46 14.21 -18.55
CA ALA A 54 -8.86 14.37 -18.93
C ALA A 54 -9.43 13.11 -19.58
N ASN A 55 -8.58 12.34 -20.25
CA ASN A 55 -8.90 11.01 -20.76
C ASN A 55 -8.82 9.94 -19.67
N LEU A 56 -8.38 10.30 -18.46
CA LEU A 56 -8.51 9.43 -17.30
C LEU A 56 -10.00 9.28 -17.01
N PRO A 57 -10.56 8.08 -17.16
CA PRO A 57 -11.97 7.86 -16.86
C PRO A 57 -12.13 7.92 -15.35
N GLY A 58 -12.70 8.95 -14.86
CA GLY A 58 -12.89 9.04 -13.45
C GLY A 58 -13.36 10.38 -12.95
N VAL A 59 -13.19 11.42 -13.72
CA VAL A 59 -13.68 12.74 -13.37
C VAL A 59 -14.73 13.17 -14.39
N PHE A 60 -15.99 12.81 -14.14
CA PHE A 60 -17.17 13.37 -14.80
C PHE A 60 -17.24 13.23 -16.33
N HIS A 61 -17.09 12.02 -16.87
CA HIS A 61 -17.54 11.76 -18.23
C HIS A 61 -18.96 11.18 -18.24
N PRO A 62 -19.93 11.84 -18.87
CA PRO A 62 -21.19 11.20 -19.18
C PRO A 62 -20.90 10.09 -20.22
N TYR A 63 -21.00 8.84 -19.83
CA TYR A 63 -21.11 7.75 -20.79
C TYR A 63 -22.51 7.72 -21.35
N ASP A 64 -22.60 7.54 -22.66
CA ASP A 64 -23.79 7.70 -23.50
C ASP A 64 -24.83 6.56 -23.39
N ASP A 65 -24.72 5.67 -22.42
CA ASP A 65 -25.64 4.54 -22.30
C ASP A 65 -26.79 4.75 -21.28
N GLY A 66 -27.19 5.96 -21.07
CA GLY A 66 -28.54 6.36 -20.56
C GLY A 66 -29.00 5.87 -19.19
N GLU A 67 -28.36 4.88 -18.54
CA GLU A 67 -28.92 4.23 -17.34
C GLU A 67 -28.07 4.36 -16.07
N ILE A 68 -26.79 4.76 -16.14
CA ILE A 68 -25.91 4.80 -14.97
C ILE A 68 -25.14 6.12 -14.94
N GLY A 69 -25.36 6.94 -13.91
CA GLY A 69 -24.70 8.24 -13.75
C GLY A 69 -23.18 8.16 -13.70
N PRO A 70 -22.47 9.26 -14.00
CA PRO A 70 -21.02 9.31 -14.22
C PRO A 70 -20.18 8.84 -13.03
N LEU A 71 -20.70 8.87 -11.81
CA LEU A 71 -19.98 8.50 -10.59
C LEU A 71 -19.84 6.99 -10.36
N ILE A 72 -20.70 6.17 -10.98
CA ILE A 72 -20.75 4.73 -10.70
C ILE A 72 -19.65 3.97 -11.43
N ARG A 73 -19.03 4.56 -12.44
CA ARG A 73 -17.98 3.92 -13.25
C ARG A 73 -16.56 4.26 -12.84
N LEU A 74 -16.39 5.04 -11.79
CA LEU A 74 -15.07 5.37 -11.25
C LEU A 74 -14.37 4.09 -10.74
N GLY A 75 -13.56 3.46 -11.61
CA GLY A 75 -12.78 2.28 -11.29
C GLY A 75 -13.54 0.96 -11.24
N PHE A 76 -14.88 0.94 -11.36
CA PHE A 76 -15.69 -0.26 -11.25
C PHE A 76 -15.69 -1.07 -12.53
N GLY A 77 -15.38 -2.37 -12.40
CA GLY A 77 -15.57 -3.36 -13.46
C GLY A 77 -14.72 -3.16 -14.71
N ARG A 78 -13.66 -2.34 -14.65
CA ARG A 78 -12.70 -2.23 -15.74
C ARG A 78 -11.83 -3.47 -15.80
N TYR A 79 -11.61 -3.93 -17.02
CA TYR A 79 -10.53 -4.88 -17.26
C TYR A 79 -9.19 -4.24 -16.89
N LEU A 80 -8.24 -5.05 -16.43
CA LEU A 80 -6.89 -4.58 -16.19
C LEU A 80 -6.25 -3.99 -17.45
N ALA A 81 -6.61 -4.52 -18.63
CA ALA A 81 -6.19 -3.98 -19.93
C ALA A 81 -6.73 -2.57 -20.21
N ASP A 82 -7.83 -2.18 -19.56
CA ASP A 82 -8.46 -0.87 -19.70
C ASP A 82 -8.03 0.12 -18.61
N MET A 83 -7.05 -0.25 -17.77
CA MET A 83 -6.47 0.65 -16.79
C MET A 83 -5.71 1.77 -17.49
N PRO A 84 -5.81 3.02 -17.00
CA PRO A 84 -5.09 4.14 -17.59
C PRO A 84 -3.59 3.88 -17.64
N ALA A 85 -2.95 4.31 -18.72
CA ALA A 85 -1.50 4.32 -18.78
C ALA A 85 -0.95 5.15 -17.60
N GLY A 86 -0.15 4.53 -16.75
CA GLY A 86 0.38 5.16 -15.53
C GLY A 86 -0.32 4.80 -14.24
N ALA A 87 -1.42 4.04 -14.26
CA ALA A 87 -1.99 3.46 -13.05
C ALA A 87 -0.95 2.59 -12.32
N PHE A 88 -1.02 2.59 -11.01
CA PHE A 88 -0.15 1.76 -10.19
C PHE A 88 -0.55 0.28 -10.32
N PRO A 89 0.40 -0.67 -10.38
CA PRO A 89 0.07 -2.07 -10.50
C PRO A 89 -0.68 -2.59 -9.27
N THR A 90 -1.45 -3.67 -9.47
CA THR A 90 -2.21 -4.33 -8.39
C THR A 90 -1.55 -5.65 -8.00
N ALA A 91 -1.45 -5.92 -6.70
CA ALA A 91 -0.83 -7.13 -6.15
C ALA A 91 -1.41 -8.43 -6.71
N VAL A 92 -2.72 -8.45 -6.96
CA VAL A 92 -3.46 -9.67 -7.32
C VAL A 92 -3.53 -9.95 -8.81
N ALA A 93 -3.05 -9.03 -9.66
CA ALA A 93 -3.27 -9.18 -11.09
C ALA A 93 -2.11 -8.74 -11.98
N THR A 94 -1.53 -7.56 -11.76
CA THR A 94 -0.54 -6.97 -12.67
C THR A 94 0.87 -6.87 -12.09
N TRP A 95 1.00 -7.03 -10.78
CA TRP A 95 2.29 -6.95 -10.12
C TRP A 95 3.04 -8.28 -10.17
N ARG A 96 4.30 -8.21 -10.58
CA ARG A 96 5.29 -9.30 -10.53
C ARG A 96 6.65 -8.69 -10.23
N ALA A 97 7.21 -9.02 -9.07
CA ALA A 97 8.52 -8.54 -8.64
C ALA A 97 9.65 -9.38 -9.25
N LEU A 98 10.84 -8.82 -9.32
CA LEU A 98 12.05 -9.59 -9.60
C LEU A 98 12.24 -10.67 -8.52
N THR A 99 12.63 -11.88 -8.95
CA THR A 99 12.91 -12.98 -8.02
C THR A 99 14.23 -12.73 -7.31
N LEU A 100 14.23 -12.88 -5.98
CA LEU A 100 15.39 -12.60 -5.14
C LEU A 100 16.14 -13.87 -4.78
N THR A 101 17.46 -13.79 -4.84
CA THR A 101 18.34 -14.83 -4.31
C THR A 101 18.45 -14.76 -2.79
N TYR A 102 18.87 -15.84 -2.14
CA TYR A 102 19.22 -15.83 -0.72
C TYR A 102 20.26 -14.77 -0.38
N LEU A 103 21.21 -14.50 -1.29
CA LEU A 103 22.24 -13.49 -1.08
C LEU A 103 21.65 -12.07 -1.13
N GLU A 104 20.75 -11.79 -2.08
CA GLU A 104 20.03 -10.52 -2.14
C GLU A 104 19.23 -10.28 -0.85
N LEU A 105 18.49 -11.29 -0.39
CA LEU A 105 17.72 -11.21 0.86
C LEU A 105 18.62 -10.97 2.08
N ALA A 106 19.78 -11.62 2.14
CA ALA A 106 20.76 -11.39 3.22
C ALA A 106 21.32 -9.97 3.23
N MET A 107 21.59 -9.39 2.05
CA MET A 107 22.02 -7.99 1.93
C MET A 107 20.92 -7.03 2.36
N LEU A 108 19.68 -7.25 1.95
CA LEU A 108 18.51 -6.46 2.36
C LEU A 108 18.32 -6.52 3.89
N TRP A 109 18.41 -7.73 4.45
CA TRP A 109 18.35 -7.94 5.91
C TRP A 109 19.44 -7.15 6.63
N PHE A 110 20.67 -7.24 6.18
CA PHE A 110 21.79 -6.52 6.80
C PHE A 110 21.60 -5.01 6.75
N ILE A 111 21.21 -4.45 5.59
CA ILE A 111 20.93 -3.02 5.41
C ILE A 111 19.82 -2.58 6.38
N GLU A 112 18.74 -3.37 6.51
CA GLU A 112 17.67 -3.07 7.46
C GLU A 112 18.16 -3.08 8.91
N GLN A 113 19.01 -4.06 9.32
CA GLN A 113 19.56 -4.08 10.68
C GLN A 113 20.42 -2.85 10.97
N ILE A 114 21.28 -2.45 10.02
CA ILE A 114 22.15 -1.28 10.22
C ILE A 114 21.34 0.01 10.27
N THR A 115 20.37 0.20 9.38
CA THR A 115 19.58 1.44 9.29
C THR A 115 18.60 1.62 10.45
N ASN A 116 18.47 0.65 11.35
CA ASN A 116 17.77 0.78 12.63
C ASN A 116 18.66 1.17 13.80
N LYS A 117 20.00 1.07 13.66
CA LYS A 117 20.91 1.44 14.74
C LYS A 117 20.92 2.98 14.92
N PRO A 118 20.96 3.50 16.16
CA PRO A 118 21.04 4.95 16.39
C PRO A 118 22.27 5.56 15.69
N ASP A 119 22.09 6.72 15.06
CA ASP A 119 23.11 7.48 14.33
C ASP A 119 23.87 6.66 13.27
N TRP A 120 23.23 5.66 12.69
CA TRP A 120 23.85 4.75 11.71
C TRP A 120 24.48 5.53 10.54
N HIS A 121 23.85 6.61 10.10
CA HIS A 121 24.26 7.46 8.98
C HIS A 121 25.60 8.18 9.24
N VAL A 122 25.91 8.46 10.49
CA VAL A 122 27.23 8.99 10.90
C VAL A 122 28.20 7.85 11.16
N LYS A 123 27.76 6.80 11.85
CA LYS A 123 28.56 5.64 12.25
C LYS A 123 29.11 4.82 11.08
N VAL A 124 28.43 4.85 9.93
CA VAL A 124 28.87 4.15 8.71
C VAL A 124 30.20 4.66 8.14
N PHE A 125 30.67 5.83 8.56
CA PHE A 125 31.96 6.40 8.20
C PHE A 125 33.04 6.14 9.24
N ASN A 126 32.72 5.56 10.39
CA ASN A 126 33.69 5.22 11.45
C ASN A 126 34.22 3.80 11.25
N GLY A 127 35.52 3.67 10.97
CA GLY A 127 36.16 2.39 10.66
C GLY A 127 36.07 1.34 11.78
N ASP A 128 36.15 1.74 13.06
CA ASP A 128 36.08 0.81 14.21
C ASP A 128 34.66 0.26 14.36
N ILE A 129 33.65 1.10 14.11
CA ILE A 129 32.23 0.67 14.16
C ILE A 129 31.90 -0.24 12.96
N VAL A 130 32.38 0.14 11.78
CA VAL A 130 32.19 -0.67 10.56
C VAL A 130 32.81 -2.05 10.71
N SER A 131 34.00 -2.13 11.33
CA SER A 131 34.66 -3.42 11.61
C SER A 131 33.85 -4.29 12.57
N LYS A 132 33.18 -3.70 13.57
CA LYS A 132 32.24 -4.44 14.44
C LYS A 132 31.03 -4.93 13.68
N TRP A 133 30.40 -4.09 12.84
CA TRP A 133 29.28 -4.51 12.00
C TRP A 133 29.64 -5.64 11.05
N LYS A 134 30.89 -5.61 10.51
CA LYS A 134 31.41 -6.71 9.70
C LYS A 134 31.48 -8.01 10.51
N ALA A 135 32.07 -7.96 11.70
CA ALA A 135 32.16 -9.13 12.56
C ALA A 135 30.77 -9.66 12.99
N GLU A 136 29.83 -8.76 13.26
CA GLU A 136 28.44 -9.11 13.60
C GLU A 136 27.78 -9.89 12.45
N VAL A 137 27.83 -9.38 11.21
CA VAL A 137 27.15 -10.03 10.07
C VAL A 137 27.81 -11.34 9.65
N MET A 138 29.16 -11.44 9.74
CA MET A 138 29.89 -12.68 9.46
C MET A 138 29.58 -13.79 10.46
N ALA A 139 29.07 -13.45 11.64
CA ALA A 139 28.69 -14.40 12.69
C ALA A 139 27.18 -14.72 12.73
N VAL A 140 26.39 -14.21 11.80
CA VAL A 140 24.95 -14.47 11.76
C VAL A 140 24.66 -15.93 11.47
N ASP A 141 23.82 -16.52 12.30
CA ASP A 141 23.16 -17.79 11.98
C ASP A 141 21.98 -17.52 11.00
N TRP A 142 22.25 -17.74 9.72
CA TRP A 142 21.28 -17.45 8.67
C TRP A 142 20.05 -18.36 8.73
N ALA A 143 20.17 -19.58 9.26
CA ALA A 143 19.02 -20.44 9.48
C ALA A 143 18.08 -19.89 10.56
N ALA A 144 18.61 -19.25 11.59
CA ALA A 144 17.81 -18.63 12.65
C ALA A 144 17.00 -17.40 12.17
N VAL A 145 17.35 -16.85 11.00
CA VAL A 145 16.62 -15.73 10.37
C VAL A 145 15.91 -16.16 9.07
N ASP A 146 15.65 -17.44 8.89
CA ASP A 146 14.93 -18.02 7.77
C ASP A 146 15.61 -17.76 6.39
N LEU A 147 16.96 -17.78 6.40
CA LEU A 147 17.81 -17.63 5.22
C LEU A 147 18.91 -18.73 5.23
N GLU A 148 18.53 -19.97 5.41
CA GLU A 148 19.42 -21.11 5.68
C GLU A 148 20.47 -21.38 4.59
N HIS A 149 20.22 -20.92 3.34
CA HIS A 149 21.16 -21.08 2.23
C HIS A 149 21.93 -19.80 1.93
N ALA A 150 21.68 -18.73 2.68
CA ALA A 150 22.49 -17.52 2.60
C ALA A 150 23.89 -17.74 3.19
N HIS A 151 24.80 -16.97 2.68
CA HIS A 151 26.08 -16.68 3.32
C HIS A 151 26.36 -15.19 3.18
N PHE A 152 27.36 -14.71 3.90
CA PHE A 152 27.75 -13.31 3.80
C PHE A 152 29.27 -13.24 3.78
N ASP A 153 29.83 -12.67 2.73
CA ASP A 153 31.27 -12.56 2.54
C ASP A 153 31.77 -11.11 2.47
N ASP A 154 33.07 -10.96 2.26
CA ASP A 154 33.72 -9.67 2.18
C ASP A 154 33.22 -8.82 0.99
N ALA A 155 32.86 -9.43 -0.13
CA ALA A 155 32.37 -8.75 -1.31
C ALA A 155 30.97 -8.17 -1.05
N MET A 156 30.08 -8.97 -0.48
CA MET A 156 28.74 -8.54 -0.05
C MET A 156 28.81 -7.43 1.00
N PHE A 157 29.70 -7.58 1.99
CA PHE A 157 29.88 -6.55 3.01
C PHE A 157 30.32 -5.22 2.41
N ASN A 158 31.31 -5.25 1.53
CA ASN A 158 31.84 -4.05 0.88
C ASN A 158 30.77 -3.39 -0.01
N TRP A 159 29.95 -4.18 -0.70
CA TRP A 159 28.79 -3.68 -1.45
C TRP A 159 27.81 -2.95 -0.53
N CYS A 160 27.32 -3.65 0.50
CA CYS A 160 26.38 -3.07 1.47
C CYS A 160 26.93 -1.81 2.15
N LEU A 161 28.22 -1.80 2.47
CA LEU A 161 28.86 -0.64 3.07
C LEU A 161 28.88 0.57 2.13
N ALA A 162 29.16 0.34 0.83
CA ALA A 162 29.12 1.40 -0.18
C ALA A 162 27.69 1.96 -0.32
N GLU A 163 26.71 1.09 -0.39
CA GLU A 163 25.30 1.47 -0.46
C GLU A 163 24.80 2.19 0.80
N LEU A 164 25.16 1.70 1.98
CA LEU A 164 24.82 2.36 3.25
C LEU A 164 25.40 3.78 3.35
N ARG A 165 26.57 4.02 2.77
CA ARG A 165 27.16 5.37 2.68
C ARG A 165 26.39 6.28 1.72
N GLU A 166 25.84 5.75 0.64
CA GLU A 166 24.93 6.51 -0.26
C GLU A 166 23.58 6.77 0.43
N LYS A 167 23.00 5.76 1.08
CA LYS A 167 21.80 5.91 1.89
C LYS A 167 22.00 6.93 3.03
N ALA A 168 23.17 7.00 3.62
CA ALA A 168 23.48 8.00 4.65
C ALA A 168 23.44 9.44 4.09
N LYS A 169 24.00 9.66 2.88
CA LYS A 169 23.91 10.96 2.21
C LYS A 169 22.45 11.30 1.81
N LEU A 170 21.69 10.32 1.34
CA LEU A 170 20.27 10.48 1.05
C LEU A 170 19.51 10.88 2.33
N TYR A 171 19.76 10.17 3.44
CA TYR A 171 19.15 10.45 4.74
C TYR A 171 19.50 11.85 5.27
N GLU A 172 20.75 12.26 5.19
CA GLU A 172 21.20 13.61 5.60
C GLU A 172 20.51 14.72 4.80
N ALA A 173 20.28 14.48 3.51
CA ALA A 173 19.65 15.45 2.63
C ALA A 173 18.12 15.48 2.74
N THR A 174 17.49 14.35 3.02
CA THR A 174 16.02 14.17 2.86
C THR A 174 15.32 13.60 4.09
N GLY A 175 16.05 13.00 5.02
CA GLY A 175 15.49 12.23 6.14
C GLY A 175 14.94 10.85 5.77
N LEU A 176 15.05 10.41 4.51
CA LEU A 176 14.45 9.19 4.00
C LEU A 176 15.45 8.04 3.87
N VAL A 177 14.97 6.82 4.16
CA VAL A 177 15.75 5.58 3.99
C VAL A 177 14.87 4.56 3.26
N PRO A 178 15.17 4.25 1.99
CA PRO A 178 14.55 3.11 1.32
C PRO A 178 15.14 1.79 1.82
N VAL A 179 14.30 0.80 2.04
CA VAL A 179 14.64 -0.58 2.41
C VAL A 179 13.74 -1.57 1.65
N PHE A 180 14.15 -2.82 1.53
CA PHE A 180 13.48 -3.81 0.66
C PHE A 180 13.25 -3.23 -0.74
N ASP A 181 14.26 -2.54 -1.22
CA ASP A 181 14.25 -1.60 -2.31
C ASP A 181 14.76 -2.23 -3.62
N VAL A 182 14.10 -3.30 -4.06
CA VAL A 182 14.39 -3.97 -5.35
C VAL A 182 13.38 -3.53 -6.40
N SER A 183 12.31 -4.28 -6.63
CA SER A 183 11.30 -3.94 -7.65
C SER A 183 10.40 -2.78 -7.22
N THR A 184 10.20 -2.61 -5.93
CA THR A 184 9.61 -1.43 -5.27
C THR A 184 10.29 -1.26 -3.92
N ALA A 185 9.89 -0.26 -3.12
CA ALA A 185 10.57 0.01 -1.87
C ALA A 185 9.60 0.27 -0.71
N VAL A 186 10.04 -0.08 0.48
CA VAL A 186 9.53 0.49 1.73
C VAL A 186 10.43 1.69 2.08
N VAL A 187 9.84 2.84 2.32
CA VAL A 187 10.57 4.07 2.67
C VAL A 187 10.25 4.43 4.11
N LYS A 188 11.28 4.56 4.93
CA LYS A 188 11.15 4.91 6.35
C LYS A 188 11.84 6.23 6.68
N SER A 189 11.32 6.93 7.69
CA SER A 189 11.90 8.13 8.27
C SER A 189 11.57 8.21 9.77
N ASP A 190 12.57 8.52 10.60
CA ASP A 190 12.38 8.69 12.04
C ASP A 190 12.36 10.16 12.45
N ASN A 191 12.49 11.08 11.49
CA ASN A 191 12.56 12.52 11.72
C ASN A 191 11.70 13.36 10.75
N ALA A 192 10.90 12.71 9.89
CA ALA A 192 10.05 13.43 8.93
C ALA A 192 8.97 14.29 9.62
N ILE A 193 8.43 13.80 10.73
CA ILE A 193 7.40 14.52 11.48
C ILE A 193 8.07 15.33 12.61
N PRO A 194 7.95 16.67 12.57
CA PRO A 194 8.49 17.52 13.63
C PRO A 194 7.83 17.23 14.99
N PRO A 195 8.57 17.35 16.11
CA PRO A 195 8.04 17.09 17.45
C PRO A 195 6.78 17.91 17.78
N GLU A 196 6.70 19.16 17.32
CA GLU A 196 5.52 20.01 17.50
C GLU A 196 4.28 19.47 16.80
N VAL A 197 4.42 18.87 15.60
CA VAL A 197 3.32 18.23 14.86
C VAL A 197 2.86 16.96 15.56
N LYS A 198 3.81 16.18 16.11
CA LYS A 198 3.51 15.01 16.93
C LYS A 198 2.67 15.39 18.16
N GLU A 199 3.07 16.45 18.88
CA GLU A 199 2.35 16.91 20.07
C GLU A 199 0.97 17.49 19.71
N GLU A 200 0.84 18.19 18.58
CA GLU A 200 -0.46 18.62 18.05
C GLU A 200 -1.35 17.40 17.74
N LEU A 201 -0.79 16.35 17.14
CA LEU A 201 -1.50 15.11 16.84
C LEU A 201 -1.98 14.43 18.12
N LYS A 202 -1.11 14.26 19.11
CA LYS A 202 -1.47 13.68 20.43
C LYS A 202 -2.61 14.45 21.09
N LYS A 203 -2.55 15.79 21.09
CA LYS A 203 -3.62 16.65 21.65
C LYS A 203 -4.93 16.52 20.89
N GLY A 204 -4.88 16.48 19.55
CA GLY A 204 -6.08 16.34 18.73
C GLY A 204 -6.74 14.98 18.90
N VAL A 205 -5.93 13.93 18.99
CA VAL A 205 -6.41 12.54 19.17
C VAL A 205 -6.94 12.31 20.59
N ALA A 206 -6.36 12.94 21.61
CA ALA A 206 -6.84 12.82 23.00
C ALA A 206 -8.33 13.17 23.16
N LEU A 207 -8.85 14.09 22.34
CA LEU A 207 -10.29 14.42 22.33
C LEU A 207 -11.18 13.26 21.83
N LEU A 208 -10.62 12.34 21.02
CA LEU A 208 -11.32 11.14 20.55
C LEU A 208 -11.19 9.98 21.55
N GLU A 209 -10.13 9.99 22.36
CA GLU A 209 -9.85 8.96 23.38
C GLU A 209 -10.58 9.24 24.69
N ASP A 210 -10.74 10.53 25.04
CA ASP A 210 -11.37 10.98 26.32
C ASP A 210 -12.90 10.99 26.19
N VAL A 211 -13.44 9.81 25.94
CA VAL A 211 -14.88 9.54 25.89
C VAL A 211 -15.24 8.47 26.93
N GLN A 212 -16.52 8.38 27.27
CA GLN A 212 -16.98 7.38 28.23
C GLN A 212 -16.75 5.95 27.69
N GLU A 213 -16.50 4.98 28.57
CA GLU A 213 -16.13 3.62 28.15
C GLU A 213 -17.15 2.97 27.20
N HIS A 214 -18.44 3.23 27.39
CA HIS A 214 -19.49 2.70 26.52
C HIS A 214 -19.55 3.37 25.13
N GLU A 215 -18.89 4.50 24.93
CA GLU A 215 -18.78 5.22 23.66
C GLU A 215 -17.55 4.80 22.87
N LYS A 216 -16.58 4.15 23.52
CA LYS A 216 -15.37 3.64 22.86
C LYS A 216 -15.72 2.58 21.84
N ASP A 217 -15.11 2.68 20.67
CA ASP A 217 -15.30 1.73 19.59
C ASP A 217 -14.16 0.71 19.53
N TRP A 218 -14.29 -0.34 20.35
CA TRP A 218 -13.36 -1.45 20.30
C TRP A 218 -13.55 -2.27 19.03
N HIS A 219 -12.45 -2.48 18.29
CA HIS A 219 -12.47 -3.21 17.02
C HIS A 219 -13.00 -4.63 17.19
N PRO A 220 -13.97 -5.07 16.36
CA PRO A 220 -14.53 -6.42 16.45
C PRO A 220 -13.45 -7.50 16.34
N GLY A 221 -13.48 -8.45 17.28
CA GLY A 221 -12.51 -9.56 17.30
C GLY A 221 -11.13 -9.23 17.88
N SER A 222 -10.89 -8.00 18.33
CA SER A 222 -9.60 -7.60 18.94
C SER A 222 -9.48 -7.93 20.43
N ASP A 223 -10.48 -8.58 21.03
CA ASP A 223 -10.53 -8.86 22.47
C ASP A 223 -10.37 -7.58 23.33
N GLY A 224 -10.90 -6.44 22.85
CA GLY A 224 -10.79 -5.14 23.52
C GLY A 224 -9.37 -4.58 23.57
N LYS A 225 -8.50 -4.99 22.65
CA LYS A 225 -7.12 -4.50 22.56
C LYS A 225 -6.95 -3.38 21.54
N VAL A 226 -7.76 -3.34 20.49
CA VAL A 226 -7.68 -2.31 19.44
C VAL A 226 -8.84 -1.34 19.57
N LEU A 227 -8.52 -0.07 19.82
CA LEU A 227 -9.49 1.02 19.89
C LEU A 227 -9.47 1.79 18.55
N ASP A 228 -10.58 1.72 17.83
CA ASP A 228 -10.80 2.50 16.61
C ASP A 228 -11.25 3.91 16.97
N LEU A 229 -10.48 4.91 16.61
CA LEU A 229 -10.82 6.33 16.79
C LEU A 229 -11.41 6.93 15.52
N VAL A 230 -10.82 6.62 14.37
CA VAL A 230 -11.34 6.90 13.03
C VAL A 230 -11.16 5.64 12.19
N HIS A 231 -12.26 5.01 11.79
CA HIS A 231 -12.19 3.75 11.03
C HIS A 231 -13.02 3.83 9.74
N PRO A 232 -12.42 3.59 8.56
CA PRO A 232 -13.09 3.80 7.26
C PRO A 232 -14.23 2.82 6.99
N SER A 233 -14.32 1.70 7.71
CA SER A 233 -15.45 0.76 7.59
C SER A 233 -16.71 1.20 8.35
N LEU A 234 -16.64 2.24 9.18
CA LEU A 234 -17.84 2.87 9.71
C LEU A 234 -18.37 3.90 8.71
N TRP A 235 -19.66 3.90 8.47
CA TRP A 235 -20.34 4.72 7.46
C TRP A 235 -19.61 4.74 6.11
N PRO A 236 -19.28 3.57 5.54
CA PRO A 236 -18.71 3.49 4.20
C PRO A 236 -19.74 3.92 3.16
N LEU A 237 -19.32 4.10 1.92
CA LEU A 237 -20.26 4.12 0.79
C LEU A 237 -20.93 2.74 0.70
N VAL A 238 -22.26 2.73 0.64
CA VAL A 238 -23.09 1.53 0.47
C VAL A 238 -23.95 1.72 -0.79
N TYR A 239 -23.66 0.97 -1.83
CA TYR A 239 -24.46 1.01 -3.06
C TYR A 239 -25.90 0.55 -2.78
N GLY A 240 -26.87 1.33 -3.26
CA GLY A 240 -28.29 1.13 -2.98
C GLY A 240 -28.81 1.83 -1.72
N LEU A 241 -27.93 2.43 -0.90
CA LEU A 241 -28.32 3.10 0.35
C LEU A 241 -27.73 4.51 0.49
N SER A 242 -26.43 4.67 0.27
CA SER A 242 -25.74 5.95 0.40
C SER A 242 -26.27 6.98 -0.58
N ARG A 243 -26.21 8.24 -0.21
CA ARG A 243 -26.61 9.35 -1.07
C ARG A 243 -25.40 10.06 -1.64
N ILE A 244 -25.54 10.57 -2.86
CA ILE A 244 -24.51 11.31 -3.58
C ILE A 244 -25.06 12.61 -4.14
N VAL A 245 -24.17 13.60 -4.26
CA VAL A 245 -24.40 14.89 -4.93
C VAL A 245 -23.41 14.97 -6.10
N PRO A 246 -23.79 14.49 -7.31
CA PRO A 246 -22.86 14.32 -8.42
C PRO A 246 -22.28 15.63 -8.95
N ASP A 247 -23.05 16.70 -8.94
CA ASP A 247 -22.72 17.95 -9.64
C ASP A 247 -22.05 19.01 -8.76
N LYS A 248 -21.92 18.75 -7.47
CA LYS A 248 -21.40 19.73 -6.51
C LYS A 248 -20.42 19.06 -5.54
N ARG A 249 -19.40 19.82 -5.15
CA ARG A 249 -18.57 19.46 -4.00
C ARG A 249 -19.27 19.91 -2.73
N ILE A 250 -19.19 19.06 -1.72
CA ILE A 250 -19.71 19.31 -0.39
C ILE A 250 -18.67 20.16 0.37
N PRO A 251 -19.00 21.38 0.77
CA PRO A 251 -18.08 22.26 1.50
C PRO A 251 -17.94 21.78 2.95
N LEU A 252 -16.75 22.00 3.54
CA LEU A 252 -16.49 21.64 4.94
C LEU A 252 -17.21 22.54 5.94
N GLU A 253 -17.49 23.80 5.57
CA GLU A 253 -18.01 24.82 6.45
C GLU A 253 -19.42 24.51 6.94
N ASN A 254 -20.27 23.97 6.06
CA ASN A 254 -21.69 23.68 6.36
C ASN A 254 -21.99 22.19 6.24
N ILE A 255 -21.08 21.37 6.72
CA ILE A 255 -21.13 19.93 6.52
C ILE A 255 -22.40 19.27 7.12
N THR A 256 -22.85 19.75 8.28
CA THR A 256 -24.04 19.23 8.96
C THR A 256 -25.35 19.55 8.22
N GLU A 257 -25.40 20.68 7.51
CA GLU A 257 -26.57 21.07 6.69
C GLU A 257 -26.74 20.17 5.46
N THR A 258 -25.63 19.60 4.95
CA THR A 258 -25.65 18.70 3.79
C THR A 258 -25.94 17.26 4.18
N CYS A 259 -25.86 16.93 5.47
CA CYS A 259 -26.03 15.58 5.98
C CYS A 259 -27.35 14.97 5.51
N GLY A 260 -27.28 13.77 4.93
CA GLY A 260 -28.46 13.07 4.45
C GLY A 260 -29.09 13.61 3.17
N THR A 261 -28.53 14.63 2.54
CA THR A 261 -29.00 15.18 1.24
C THR A 261 -28.49 14.35 0.04
N GLY A 262 -28.96 14.71 -1.15
CA GLY A 262 -28.56 14.05 -2.39
C GLY A 262 -29.50 12.93 -2.82
N GLN A 263 -29.15 12.26 -3.90
CA GLN A 263 -29.90 11.12 -4.45
C GLN A 263 -29.25 9.81 -4.03
N THR A 264 -30.06 8.76 -3.83
CA THR A 264 -29.53 7.44 -3.50
C THR A 264 -28.71 6.92 -4.67
N ILE A 265 -27.49 6.47 -4.39
CA ILE A 265 -26.66 5.77 -5.38
C ILE A 265 -27.30 4.42 -5.71
N PRO A 266 -27.47 4.05 -6.98
CA PRO A 266 -28.06 2.76 -7.34
C PRO A 266 -27.27 1.59 -6.78
N ALA A 267 -27.96 0.50 -6.45
CA ALA A 267 -27.30 -0.77 -6.22
C ALA A 267 -26.59 -1.20 -7.52
N LEU A 268 -25.37 -1.69 -7.39
CA LEU A 268 -24.68 -2.25 -8.55
C LEU A 268 -25.36 -3.58 -8.90
N ALA A 269 -26.01 -3.64 -10.06
CA ALA A 269 -26.42 -4.90 -10.63
C ALA A 269 -25.18 -5.79 -10.81
N GLU A 270 -25.33 -7.12 -10.75
CA GLU A 270 -24.23 -8.03 -11.05
C GLU A 270 -23.57 -7.59 -12.36
N LEU A 271 -22.34 -7.06 -12.23
CA LEU A 271 -21.58 -6.66 -13.39
C LEU A 271 -21.33 -7.91 -14.22
N LYS A 272 -21.90 -7.95 -15.42
CA LYS A 272 -21.58 -8.99 -16.39
C LYS A 272 -20.17 -8.71 -16.89
N PHE A 273 -19.18 -9.27 -16.20
CA PHE A 273 -17.83 -9.33 -16.72
C PHE A 273 -17.84 -10.27 -17.93
N VAL A 274 -17.56 -9.74 -19.10
CA VAL A 274 -17.24 -10.57 -20.25
C VAL A 274 -15.82 -11.04 -20.03
N GLU A 275 -15.67 -12.27 -19.54
CA GLU A 275 -14.32 -12.88 -19.37
C GLU A 275 -13.75 -13.16 -20.77
N PRO A 276 -12.50 -12.78 -21.06
CA PRO A 276 -11.81 -13.31 -22.22
C PRO A 276 -11.74 -14.84 -22.09
N MET A 277 -12.11 -15.56 -23.12
CA MET A 277 -12.27 -17.03 -23.12
C MET A 277 -10.98 -17.81 -22.81
N TRP A 278 -9.82 -17.14 -22.80
CA TRP A 278 -8.47 -17.72 -22.62
C TRP A 278 -7.71 -17.28 -21.37
N ASP A 279 -8.26 -16.39 -20.56
CA ASP A 279 -7.54 -15.92 -19.36
C ASP A 279 -8.29 -16.23 -18.08
N THR A 280 -8.38 -17.54 -17.76
CA THR A 280 -9.02 -18.02 -16.53
C THR A 280 -8.20 -17.66 -15.26
N HIS A 281 -6.93 -17.29 -15.39
CA HIS A 281 -6.04 -17.02 -14.27
C HIS A 281 -5.94 -15.53 -13.88
N ARG A 282 -6.33 -14.62 -14.77
CA ARG A 282 -6.18 -13.17 -14.58
C ARG A 282 -7.50 -12.42 -14.37
N THR A 283 -8.61 -13.11 -14.16
CA THR A 283 -9.90 -12.43 -13.93
C THR A 283 -9.93 -11.78 -12.54
N THR A 284 -10.36 -10.52 -12.47
CA THR A 284 -10.58 -9.81 -11.19
C THR A 284 -11.93 -10.11 -10.56
N LYS A 285 -12.68 -11.08 -11.12
CA LYS A 285 -13.98 -11.48 -10.62
C LYS A 285 -13.93 -11.92 -9.16
N GLY A 286 -14.78 -11.32 -8.35
CA GLY A 286 -14.87 -11.62 -6.92
C GLY A 286 -13.77 -10.99 -6.06
N LEU A 287 -12.94 -10.10 -6.63
CA LEU A 287 -11.96 -9.29 -5.91
C LEU A 287 -12.42 -7.83 -5.71
N TRP A 288 -13.62 -7.51 -6.15
CA TRP A 288 -14.28 -6.21 -6.02
C TRP A 288 -15.48 -6.31 -5.11
N SER A 289 -15.72 -5.29 -4.29
CA SER A 289 -16.99 -5.16 -3.62
C SER A 289 -18.03 -4.55 -4.57
N THR A 290 -19.18 -5.20 -4.70
CA THR A 290 -20.34 -4.65 -5.40
C THR A 290 -21.26 -3.89 -4.46
N LYS A 291 -20.97 -3.90 -3.16
CA LYS A 291 -21.82 -3.33 -2.12
C LYS A 291 -21.18 -2.18 -1.37
N PHE A 292 -19.86 -2.23 -1.15
CA PHE A 292 -19.16 -1.29 -0.28
C PHE A 292 -17.94 -0.64 -0.92
N GLN A 293 -17.63 0.58 -0.46
CA GLN A 293 -16.39 1.26 -0.74
C GLN A 293 -15.99 2.14 0.46
N TRP A 294 -14.73 2.12 0.85
CA TRP A 294 -14.19 3.13 1.76
C TRP A 294 -14.20 4.50 1.10
N LEU A 295 -14.52 5.52 1.89
CA LEU A 295 -14.61 6.90 1.41
C LEU A 295 -13.32 7.65 1.72
N PRO A 296 -12.50 7.98 0.70
CA PRO A 296 -11.39 8.91 0.88
C PRO A 296 -11.89 10.35 1.05
N CYS A 297 -11.07 11.20 1.65
CA CYS A 297 -11.19 12.64 1.51
C CYS A 297 -10.36 13.14 0.32
N ASP A 298 -10.83 14.21 -0.32
CA ASP A 298 -10.10 14.91 -1.37
C ASP A 298 -9.10 15.89 -0.73
N VAL A 299 -7.85 15.84 -1.18
CA VAL A 299 -6.77 16.71 -0.72
C VAL A 299 -6.18 17.43 -1.93
N ASP A 300 -6.35 18.75 -2.00
CA ASP A 300 -5.70 19.56 -3.02
C ASP A 300 -4.24 19.79 -2.66
N ILE A 301 -3.36 19.78 -3.66
CA ILE A 301 -1.94 20.09 -3.50
C ILE A 301 -1.69 21.47 -4.08
N GLU A 302 -1.59 22.47 -3.23
CA GLU A 302 -1.36 23.86 -3.60
C GLU A 302 0.09 24.24 -3.30
N GLU A 303 0.91 24.45 -4.31
CA GLU A 303 2.35 24.75 -4.15
C GLU A 303 3.10 23.72 -3.26
N GLY A 304 2.78 22.44 -3.42
CA GLY A 304 3.36 21.35 -2.63
C GLY A 304 2.76 21.18 -1.22
N LYS A 305 1.79 22.02 -0.84
CA LYS A 305 1.11 21.94 0.46
C LYS A 305 -0.25 21.27 0.32
N PRO A 306 -0.51 20.21 1.07
CA PRO A 306 -1.81 19.56 1.06
C PRO A 306 -2.85 20.39 1.80
N LYS A 307 -4.06 20.46 1.23
CA LYS A 307 -5.23 21.04 1.83
C LYS A 307 -6.42 20.12 1.72
N ILE A 308 -6.94 19.63 2.84
CA ILE A 308 -8.12 18.78 2.87
C ILE A 308 -9.33 19.59 2.45
N ARG A 309 -10.03 19.15 1.40
CA ARG A 309 -11.16 19.83 0.78
C ARG A 309 -12.51 19.16 0.97
N SER A 310 -12.51 17.91 1.45
CA SER A 310 -13.73 17.23 1.85
C SER A 310 -13.53 16.56 3.20
N TYR A 311 -14.61 16.22 3.90
CA TYR A 311 -14.49 15.71 5.24
C TYR A 311 -13.77 14.33 5.29
N ILE A 312 -12.98 14.14 6.34
CA ILE A 312 -12.44 12.83 6.68
C ILE A 312 -13.59 11.98 7.22
N ASN A 313 -13.86 10.84 6.60
CA ASN A 313 -14.96 9.99 7.04
C ASN A 313 -14.82 9.62 8.52
N ASN A 314 -15.87 9.82 9.29
CA ASN A 314 -15.95 9.62 10.74
C ASN A 314 -15.21 10.64 11.62
N LEU A 315 -14.62 11.70 11.08
CA LEU A 315 -14.01 12.78 11.83
C LEU A 315 -14.77 14.09 11.55
N HIS A 316 -15.44 14.64 12.58
CA HIS A 316 -16.24 15.86 12.42
C HIS A 316 -15.35 17.09 12.18
N PRO A 317 -15.47 17.80 11.02
CA PRO A 317 -14.51 18.82 10.65
C PRO A 317 -14.56 20.07 11.55
N GLN A 318 -15.70 20.40 12.13
CA GLN A 318 -15.82 21.55 13.03
C GLN A 318 -15.35 21.21 14.46
N HIS A 319 -15.73 20.05 14.99
CA HIS A 319 -15.33 19.64 16.34
C HIS A 319 -13.83 19.31 16.43
N HIS A 320 -13.23 18.84 15.33
CA HIS A 320 -11.83 18.42 15.27
C HIS A 320 -11.01 19.23 14.25
N ALA A 321 -11.35 20.50 14.00
CA ALA A 321 -10.66 21.34 13.02
C ALA A 321 -9.14 21.40 13.24
N GLY A 322 -8.68 21.41 14.50
CA GLY A 322 -7.26 21.35 14.82
C GLY A 322 -6.59 20.06 14.33
N LEU A 323 -7.28 18.93 14.44
CA LEU A 323 -6.77 17.62 13.99
C LEU A 323 -6.68 17.55 12.45
N TYR A 324 -7.63 18.19 11.72
CA TYR A 324 -7.53 18.33 10.25
C TYR A 324 -6.24 19.04 9.84
N ASN A 325 -5.95 20.19 10.46
CA ASN A 325 -4.72 20.92 10.18
C ASN A 325 -3.46 20.12 10.51
N THR A 326 -3.50 19.31 11.57
CA THR A 326 -2.37 18.45 11.93
C THR A 326 -2.20 17.30 10.93
N ILE A 327 -3.31 16.67 10.48
CA ILE A 327 -3.27 15.62 9.46
C ILE A 327 -2.75 16.19 8.12
N GLU A 328 -3.11 17.41 7.73
CA GLU A 328 -2.54 18.11 6.56
C GLU A 328 -1.01 18.19 6.66
N LYS A 329 -0.47 18.56 7.84
CA LYS A 329 0.99 18.61 8.08
C LYS A 329 1.64 17.24 7.97
N VAL A 330 0.98 16.18 8.48
CA VAL A 330 1.49 14.80 8.36
C VAL A 330 1.46 14.36 6.89
N ILE A 331 0.40 14.64 6.15
CA ILE A 331 0.32 14.35 4.71
C ILE A 331 1.45 15.07 3.96
N GLU A 332 1.71 16.37 4.27
CA GLU A 332 2.81 17.13 3.66
C GLU A 332 4.16 16.39 3.79
N LYS A 333 4.43 15.87 4.98
CA LYS A 333 5.66 15.11 5.24
C LYS A 333 5.65 13.70 4.62
N THR A 334 4.47 13.17 4.33
CA THR A 334 4.30 11.85 3.70
C THR A 334 4.45 11.92 2.17
N LEU A 335 4.14 13.04 1.53
CA LEU A 335 4.18 13.19 0.06
C LEU A 335 5.53 12.76 -0.55
N PRO A 336 6.71 13.15 -0.02
CA PRO A 336 7.98 12.70 -0.58
C PRO A 336 8.20 11.20 -0.50
N LEU A 337 7.72 10.54 0.58
CA LEU A 337 7.82 9.11 0.75
C LEU A 337 6.92 8.39 -0.27
N TRP A 338 5.68 8.84 -0.42
CA TRP A 338 4.74 8.29 -1.40
C TRP A 338 5.22 8.48 -2.84
N ASP A 339 5.82 9.63 -3.15
CA ASP A 339 6.36 9.88 -4.50
C ASP A 339 7.47 8.86 -4.85
N VAL A 340 8.39 8.63 -3.92
CA VAL A 340 9.45 7.64 -4.08
C VAL A 340 8.87 6.23 -4.26
N VAL A 341 7.92 5.83 -3.39
CA VAL A 341 7.25 4.52 -3.47
C VAL A 341 6.50 4.36 -4.80
N TYR A 342 5.73 5.36 -5.22
CA TYR A 342 4.92 5.31 -6.43
C TYR A 342 5.76 5.19 -7.70
N ARG A 343 6.90 5.87 -7.73
CA ARG A 343 7.81 5.90 -8.89
C ARG A 343 8.81 4.76 -8.92
N TRP A 344 9.02 4.04 -7.81
CA TRP A 344 10.14 3.11 -7.66
C TRP A 344 10.25 2.12 -8.82
N HIS A 345 9.19 1.40 -9.11
CA HIS A 345 9.18 0.35 -10.13
C HIS A 345 9.46 0.84 -11.57
N LYS A 346 9.37 2.15 -11.82
CA LYS A 346 9.66 2.76 -13.13
C LYS A 346 11.06 3.38 -13.17
N ASP A 347 11.43 4.08 -12.09
CA ASP A 347 12.58 4.97 -12.10
C ASP A 347 13.77 4.40 -11.31
N PHE A 348 13.53 3.61 -10.27
CA PHE A 348 14.54 3.27 -9.26
C PHE A 348 14.77 1.77 -9.06
N GLU A 349 14.10 0.89 -9.81
CA GLU A 349 14.28 -0.56 -9.70
C GLU A 349 15.76 -0.94 -9.71
N TYR A 350 16.17 -1.80 -8.75
CA TYR A 350 17.57 -2.07 -8.48
C TYR A 350 17.75 -3.45 -7.87
N LEU A 351 18.44 -4.35 -8.57
CA LEU A 351 18.82 -5.68 -8.10
C LEU A 351 20.33 -5.72 -7.87
N ARG A 352 20.80 -6.10 -6.69
CA ARG A 352 22.22 -6.09 -6.31
C ARG A 352 22.97 -7.24 -6.93
N ILE A 353 22.39 -8.45 -6.82
CA ILE A 353 23.00 -9.70 -7.28
C ILE A 353 22.10 -10.35 -8.34
N PRO A 354 22.27 -10.00 -9.64
CA PRO A 354 21.57 -10.71 -10.69
C PRO A 354 22.11 -12.16 -10.79
N CYS A 355 21.22 -13.11 -10.90
CA CYS A 355 21.58 -14.52 -11.10
C CYS A 355 20.96 -15.00 -12.40
N LYS A 356 21.79 -15.57 -13.28
CA LYS A 356 21.37 -16.10 -14.57
C LYS A 356 21.59 -17.61 -14.69
N ARG A 357 22.22 -18.22 -13.69
CA ARG A 357 22.55 -19.64 -13.71
C ARG A 357 22.38 -20.25 -12.33
N ALA A 358 21.68 -21.37 -12.26
CA ALA A 358 21.47 -22.13 -11.05
C ALA A 358 21.73 -23.62 -11.37
N GLU A 359 22.99 -24.01 -11.30
CA GLU A 359 23.43 -25.37 -11.62
C GLU A 359 24.40 -25.87 -10.55
N PRO A 360 24.53 -27.20 -10.37
CA PRO A 360 25.60 -27.76 -9.59
C PRO A 360 26.97 -27.41 -10.18
N ASP A 361 28.01 -27.43 -9.37
CA ASP A 361 29.38 -27.22 -9.84
C ASP A 361 29.81 -28.40 -10.71
N GLU A 362 30.09 -28.16 -11.99
CA GLU A 362 30.48 -29.21 -12.96
C GLU A 362 31.84 -29.85 -12.65
N ASN A 363 32.67 -29.21 -11.82
CA ASN A 363 34.05 -29.65 -11.60
C ASN A 363 34.14 -30.91 -10.70
N GLU A 364 33.06 -31.34 -10.09
CA GLU A 364 33.04 -32.51 -9.18
C GLU A 364 32.18 -33.66 -9.70
N ARG A 365 31.74 -33.62 -10.97
CA ARG A 365 31.01 -34.75 -11.58
C ARG A 365 31.98 -35.85 -12.02
N ASP A 366 32.25 -36.78 -11.12
CA ASP A 366 32.78 -38.09 -11.53
C ASP A 366 31.57 -39.02 -11.78
N MET A 367 31.09 -39.03 -13.03
CA MET A 367 29.95 -39.85 -13.47
C MET A 367 30.22 -41.33 -13.40
N ASP A 368 31.47 -41.74 -13.15
CA ASP A 368 31.88 -43.17 -13.10
C ASP A 368 31.52 -43.84 -11.76
N ASP A 369 31.06 -43.07 -10.77
CA ASP A 369 30.63 -43.63 -9.46
C ASP A 369 29.12 -43.91 -9.35
N TYR A 370 28.36 -43.71 -10.42
CA TYR A 370 26.94 -44.01 -10.45
C TYR A 370 26.76 -45.53 -10.67
N ASP A 371 26.19 -46.19 -9.68
CA ASP A 371 25.87 -47.63 -9.74
C ASP A 371 24.68 -47.80 -10.71
N ASP A 372 24.93 -48.38 -11.88
CA ASP A 372 23.97 -48.60 -12.98
C ASP A 372 22.82 -49.58 -12.64
N ASP A 373 22.72 -50.06 -11.41
CA ASP A 373 21.72 -51.01 -10.94
C ASP A 373 20.41 -50.30 -10.47
N TRP A 374 19.86 -49.39 -11.27
CA TRP A 374 18.54 -48.84 -11.02
C TRP A 374 17.43 -49.86 -11.29
N ASP A 375 16.71 -50.28 -10.26
CA ASP A 375 15.52 -51.13 -10.33
C ASP A 375 14.27 -50.29 -9.98
N GLU A 376 13.44 -50.02 -10.99
CA GLU A 376 12.23 -49.18 -10.88
C GLU A 376 11.23 -49.69 -9.81
N ASP A 377 11.23 -51.02 -9.53
CA ASP A 377 10.36 -51.65 -8.52
C ASP A 377 10.91 -51.53 -7.08
N HIS A 378 12.22 -51.26 -6.90
CA HIS A 378 12.89 -51.19 -5.60
C HIS A 378 13.41 -49.80 -5.23
N ASP A 379 13.59 -48.91 -6.20
CA ASP A 379 14.35 -47.68 -6.05
C ASP A 379 13.46 -46.40 -6.21
N GLY A 380 12.15 -46.52 -6.03
CA GLY A 380 11.24 -45.39 -6.07
C GLY A 380 11.49 -44.31 -4.96
N PRO A 381 10.84 -43.13 -5.01
CA PRO A 381 11.11 -41.98 -4.14
C PRO A 381 11.02 -42.22 -2.62
N GLU A 382 10.48 -43.37 -2.21
CA GLU A 382 10.41 -43.79 -0.81
C GLU A 382 11.48 -44.81 -0.41
N SER A 383 12.31 -45.28 -1.36
CA SER A 383 13.36 -46.26 -1.08
C SER A 383 14.51 -45.68 -0.27
N LEU A 384 15.18 -46.54 0.50
CA LEU A 384 16.37 -46.13 1.25
C LEU A 384 17.53 -45.81 0.31
N THR A 385 17.60 -46.48 -0.85
CA THR A 385 18.61 -46.26 -1.88
C THR A 385 18.46 -44.88 -2.47
N TRP A 386 17.27 -44.52 -2.94
CA TRP A 386 16.99 -43.17 -3.45
C TRP A 386 17.32 -42.05 -2.44
N ARG A 387 16.97 -42.21 -1.16
CA ARG A 387 17.33 -41.26 -0.12
C ARG A 387 18.83 -41.12 0.08
N ARG A 388 19.55 -42.23 0.03
CA ARG A 388 21.03 -42.25 0.15
C ARG A 388 21.66 -41.54 -1.05
N ASP A 389 21.16 -41.79 -2.26
CA ASP A 389 21.66 -41.19 -3.48
C ASP A 389 21.37 -39.69 -3.53
N GLN A 390 20.23 -39.26 -3.07
CA GLN A 390 19.90 -37.83 -2.90
C GLN A 390 20.81 -37.12 -1.86
N ILE A 391 21.17 -37.83 -0.78
CA ILE A 391 22.09 -37.27 0.22
C ILE A 391 23.50 -37.17 -0.38
N TRP A 392 23.95 -38.24 -1.04
CA TRP A 392 25.25 -38.26 -1.71
C TRP A 392 25.33 -37.15 -2.78
N PHE A 393 24.33 -37.05 -3.65
CA PHE A 393 24.28 -36.02 -4.67
C PHE A 393 24.39 -34.60 -4.05
N LYS A 394 23.64 -34.35 -2.99
CA LYS A 394 23.67 -33.05 -2.28
C LYS A 394 25.01 -32.76 -1.60
N GLU A 395 25.71 -33.77 -1.13
CA GLU A 395 27.01 -33.62 -0.47
C GLU A 395 28.15 -33.49 -1.47
N THR A 396 28.05 -34.09 -2.64
CA THR A 396 29.10 -34.09 -3.67
C THR A 396 28.92 -33.08 -4.78
N HIS A 397 27.73 -32.46 -4.92
CA HIS A 397 27.43 -31.49 -5.96
C HIS A 397 27.02 -30.14 -5.34
N PRO A 398 28.00 -29.34 -4.85
CA PRO A 398 27.71 -28.01 -4.34
C PRO A 398 27.17 -27.13 -5.45
N VAL A 399 26.14 -26.32 -5.12
CA VAL A 399 25.54 -25.42 -6.06
C VAL A 399 26.39 -24.16 -6.20
N THR A 400 26.71 -23.79 -7.43
CA THR A 400 27.39 -22.53 -7.75
C THR A 400 26.55 -21.36 -7.30
N LYS A 401 27.08 -20.55 -6.39
CA LYS A 401 26.41 -19.33 -5.93
C LYS A 401 26.67 -18.18 -6.89
N PRO A 402 25.71 -17.27 -7.07
CA PRO A 402 25.91 -16.11 -7.93
C PRO A 402 27.05 -15.23 -7.41
N ASP A 403 27.89 -14.76 -8.33
CA ASP A 403 28.96 -13.83 -8.03
C ASP A 403 28.43 -12.47 -7.58
N VAL A 404 29.09 -11.86 -6.61
CA VAL A 404 28.79 -10.48 -6.20
C VAL A 404 29.48 -9.54 -7.19
N PRO A 405 28.72 -8.82 -8.03
CA PRO A 405 29.31 -7.92 -9.00
C PRO A 405 29.98 -6.71 -8.35
N GLY A 406 30.75 -5.94 -9.11
CA GLY A 406 31.27 -4.66 -8.63
C GLY A 406 30.13 -3.70 -8.25
N TYR A 407 30.36 -2.90 -7.20
CA TYR A 407 29.33 -1.98 -6.69
C TYR A 407 28.78 -1.07 -7.79
N ARG A 408 27.48 -0.96 -7.86
CA ARG A 408 26.74 -0.03 -8.71
C ARG A 408 25.97 0.95 -7.85
N PRO A 409 26.10 2.27 -8.06
CA PRO A 409 25.39 3.27 -7.28
C PRO A 409 23.88 3.11 -7.33
N MET A 410 23.20 3.44 -6.24
CA MET A 410 21.73 3.51 -6.19
C MET A 410 21.20 4.47 -7.27
N ARG A 411 20.02 4.16 -7.81
CA ARG A 411 19.38 5.03 -8.79
C ARG A 411 18.72 6.25 -8.16
N LEU A 412 18.15 6.10 -6.97
CA LEU A 412 17.52 7.20 -6.22
C LEU A 412 18.59 8.17 -5.69
N ARG A 413 18.44 9.46 -6.00
CA ARG A 413 19.32 10.55 -5.60
C ARG A 413 18.55 11.54 -4.71
N PRO A 414 19.23 12.35 -3.86
CA PRO A 414 18.57 13.40 -3.08
C PRO A 414 17.74 14.39 -3.90
N GLU A 415 18.18 14.71 -5.12
CA GLU A 415 17.47 15.58 -6.05
C GLU A 415 16.17 14.99 -6.59
N ASP A 416 16.03 13.66 -6.58
CA ASP A 416 14.83 12.96 -7.04
C ASP A 416 13.69 13.01 -6.00
N VAL A 417 14.01 13.32 -4.74
CA VAL A 417 13.05 13.39 -3.63
C VAL A 417 12.35 14.76 -3.55
N LYS A 418 12.73 15.71 -4.38
CA LYS A 418 12.14 17.05 -4.40
C LYS A 418 10.74 17.01 -4.98
N LEU A 419 9.76 17.56 -4.28
CA LEU A 419 8.38 17.72 -4.75
C LEU A 419 8.29 18.49 -6.08
N GLU A 420 9.28 19.33 -6.40
CA GLU A 420 9.37 20.09 -7.65
C GLU A 420 9.61 19.21 -8.89
N SER A 421 10.18 18.02 -8.72
CA SER A 421 10.46 17.06 -9.80
C SER A 421 9.65 15.77 -9.70
N GLY A 422 8.99 15.54 -8.57
CA GLY A 422 8.25 14.33 -8.29
C GLY A 422 6.85 14.30 -8.91
N PHE A 423 6.23 13.13 -8.86
CA PHE A 423 4.89 12.90 -9.39
C PHE A 423 3.84 13.85 -8.77
N PHE A 424 3.86 14.05 -7.47
CA PHE A 424 2.87 14.86 -6.75
C PHE A 424 3.01 16.37 -6.99
N HIS A 425 4.15 16.83 -7.47
CA HIS A 425 4.28 18.22 -7.94
C HIS A 425 3.32 18.54 -9.09
N ALA A 426 3.09 17.56 -9.96
CA ALA A 426 2.16 17.68 -11.08
C ALA A 426 0.71 17.27 -10.73
N ALA A 427 0.46 16.69 -9.55
CA ALA A 427 -0.87 16.33 -9.08
C ALA A 427 -1.51 17.52 -8.35
N ASP A 428 -2.64 18.02 -8.88
CA ASP A 428 -3.40 19.10 -8.20
C ASP A 428 -4.22 18.58 -7.04
N ARG A 429 -4.47 17.29 -7.01
CA ARG A 429 -5.31 16.62 -6.03
C ARG A 429 -4.94 15.15 -5.92
N ILE A 430 -5.01 14.69 -4.68
CA ILE A 430 -4.95 13.27 -4.30
C ILE A 430 -6.19 12.93 -3.47
N GLN A 431 -6.43 11.65 -3.28
CA GLN A 431 -7.46 11.12 -2.39
C GLN A 431 -6.80 10.28 -1.30
N VAL A 432 -7.18 10.54 -0.04
CA VAL A 432 -6.58 9.90 1.12
C VAL A 432 -7.66 9.33 2.03
N ILE A 433 -7.54 8.05 2.38
CA ILE A 433 -8.35 7.43 3.43
C ILE A 433 -7.55 7.53 4.72
N VAL A 434 -8.19 8.02 5.79
CA VAL A 434 -7.56 8.23 7.10
C VAL A 434 -8.08 7.21 8.08
N LYS A 435 -7.16 6.58 8.83
CA LYS A 435 -7.47 5.70 9.95
C LYS A 435 -6.63 6.08 11.17
N LEU A 436 -7.27 6.16 12.33
CA LEU A 436 -6.62 6.33 13.63
C LEU A 436 -7.00 5.15 14.52
N ALA A 437 -6.01 4.42 15.01
CA ALA A 437 -6.22 3.26 15.86
C ALA A 437 -5.12 3.13 16.91
N ASN A 438 -5.53 2.71 18.10
CA ASN A 438 -4.64 2.47 19.23
C ASN A 438 -4.69 0.99 19.63
N ILE A 439 -3.53 0.39 19.87
CA ILE A 439 -3.46 -0.94 20.51
C ILE A 439 -3.13 -0.71 21.98
N HIS A 440 -3.97 -1.23 22.85
CA HIS A 440 -3.81 -1.17 24.30
C HIS A 440 -3.58 -2.57 24.87
N LEU A 441 -2.52 -2.73 25.65
CA LEU A 441 -2.25 -3.94 26.41
C LEU A 441 -2.35 -3.66 27.89
N THR A 442 -2.85 -4.62 28.64
CA THR A 442 -3.01 -4.56 30.10
C THR A 442 -2.32 -5.75 30.74
N PRO A 443 -1.98 -5.70 32.04
CA PRO A 443 -1.46 -6.87 32.74
C PRO A 443 -2.32 -8.13 32.62
N ASP A 444 -3.64 -7.99 32.48
CA ASP A 444 -4.58 -9.11 32.27
C ASP A 444 -4.58 -9.61 30.81
N LYS A 445 -4.20 -8.74 29.84
CA LYS A 445 -4.10 -9.02 28.41
C LYS A 445 -2.76 -8.51 27.86
N PRO A 446 -1.65 -9.15 28.26
CA PRO A 446 -0.31 -8.58 28.05
C PRO A 446 0.25 -8.77 26.64
N THR A 447 -0.41 -9.53 25.77
CA THR A 447 0.08 -9.91 24.43
C THR A 447 -0.82 -9.40 23.32
N TYR A 448 -0.21 -9.08 22.18
CA TYR A 448 -0.88 -8.90 20.89
C TYR A 448 -0.35 -9.95 19.92
N ASP A 449 -1.21 -10.79 19.37
CA ASP A 449 -0.83 -11.96 18.59
C ASP A 449 -0.38 -11.63 17.15
N GLY A 450 -0.38 -10.34 16.81
CA GLY A 450 -0.04 -9.87 15.46
C GLY A 450 -1.25 -9.81 14.52
N GLY A 451 -0.96 -9.53 13.25
CA GLY A 451 -1.94 -9.47 12.16
C GLY A 451 -1.80 -10.64 11.18
N SER A 452 -2.80 -10.83 10.33
CA SER A 452 -2.69 -11.71 9.17
C SER A 452 -2.01 -10.99 7.99
N TRP A 453 -1.47 -11.74 7.04
CA TRP A 453 -1.02 -11.21 5.76
C TRP A 453 -2.18 -10.60 5.00
N HIS A 454 -2.04 -9.37 4.52
CA HIS A 454 -3.05 -8.66 3.75
C HIS A 454 -2.46 -7.52 2.92
N ILE A 455 -3.23 -7.05 1.98
CA ILE A 455 -3.07 -5.76 1.30
C ILE A 455 -4.18 -4.81 1.79
N GLU A 456 -3.99 -3.52 1.63
CA GLU A 456 -5.01 -2.55 2.05
C GLU A 456 -6.13 -2.40 1.02
N GLY A 457 -7.36 -2.37 1.54
CA GLY A 457 -8.55 -2.13 0.75
C GLY A 457 -8.93 -3.27 -0.19
N GLN A 458 -9.83 -2.95 -1.11
CA GLN A 458 -10.29 -3.82 -2.19
C GLN A 458 -9.98 -3.17 -3.53
N LEU A 459 -10.01 -3.92 -4.63
CA LEU A 459 -9.62 -3.38 -5.95
C LEU A 459 -10.42 -2.14 -6.35
N ASN A 460 -11.70 -2.04 -5.99
CA ASN A 460 -12.53 -0.86 -6.29
C ASN A 460 -12.17 0.40 -5.47
N GLU A 461 -11.27 0.29 -4.52
CA GLU A 461 -10.78 1.43 -3.73
C GLU A 461 -9.47 1.98 -4.27
N HIS A 462 -8.82 1.24 -5.17
CA HIS A 462 -7.60 1.64 -5.88
C HIS A 462 -6.51 2.20 -4.97
N ILE A 463 -6.34 1.64 -3.76
CA ILE A 463 -5.25 2.03 -2.87
C ILE A 463 -3.92 1.57 -3.49
N CYS A 464 -3.00 2.50 -3.72
CA CYS A 464 -1.69 2.23 -4.32
C CYS A 464 -0.53 2.26 -3.32
N ALA A 465 -0.66 3.01 -2.24
CA ALA A 465 0.36 3.10 -1.20
C ALA A 465 -0.26 3.37 0.18
N THR A 466 0.45 2.94 1.21
CA THR A 466 0.09 3.16 2.62
C THR A 466 1.18 3.97 3.29
N ALA A 467 0.81 4.82 4.24
CA ALA A 467 1.74 5.42 5.18
C ALA A 467 1.26 5.19 6.62
N LEU A 468 2.18 4.77 7.48
CA LEU A 468 1.93 4.55 8.90
C LEU A 468 2.84 5.45 9.73
N TYR A 469 2.27 6.26 10.60
CA TYR A 469 2.99 7.05 11.56
C TYR A 469 2.74 6.51 12.98
N TYR A 470 3.81 6.00 13.59
CA TYR A 470 3.80 5.50 14.98
C TYR A 470 4.08 6.66 15.92
N TYR A 471 3.05 7.40 16.32
CA TYR A 471 3.23 8.68 17.01
C TYR A 471 3.31 8.57 18.54
N ASP A 472 2.98 7.42 19.12
CA ASP A 472 3.03 7.20 20.57
C ASP A 472 3.15 5.71 20.89
N SER A 473 4.19 5.31 21.61
CA SER A 473 4.39 3.92 22.03
C SER A 473 4.99 3.88 23.44
N ASP A 474 4.40 3.13 24.33
CA ASP A 474 4.88 2.94 25.69
C ASP A 474 4.75 1.50 26.13
N ASN A 475 5.75 0.99 26.84
CA ASN A 475 5.76 -0.30 27.52
C ASN A 475 5.37 -1.50 26.64
N ILE A 476 5.86 -1.57 25.42
CA ILE A 476 5.72 -2.72 24.52
C ILE A 476 7.11 -3.20 24.06
N THR A 477 7.21 -4.50 23.77
CA THR A 477 8.41 -5.08 23.17
C THR A 477 8.56 -4.64 21.70
N GLU A 478 9.72 -4.90 21.10
CA GLU A 478 9.92 -4.66 19.67
C GLU A 478 8.88 -5.40 18.84
N SER A 479 8.40 -4.72 17.81
CA SER A 479 7.47 -5.27 16.82
C SER A 479 7.93 -4.84 15.42
N ARG A 480 7.63 -5.67 14.43
CA ARG A 480 7.96 -5.40 13.02
C ARG A 480 6.70 -5.39 12.17
N LEU A 481 6.81 -4.75 11.04
CA LEU A 481 5.89 -4.91 9.94
C LEU A 481 6.59 -5.76 8.89
N ASP A 482 6.18 -7.02 8.77
CA ASP A 482 6.74 -7.95 7.79
C ASP A 482 6.12 -7.69 6.42
N PHE A 483 6.91 -7.96 5.37
CA PHE A 483 6.54 -7.78 3.97
C PHE A 483 6.83 -9.03 3.16
N ARG A 484 5.95 -9.31 2.19
CA ARG A 484 6.16 -10.32 1.14
C ARG A 484 5.54 -9.88 -0.17
N THR A 485 5.98 -10.46 -1.27
CA THR A 485 5.53 -10.07 -2.61
C THR A 485 5.53 -11.25 -3.57
N ASN A 486 4.65 -11.18 -4.60
CA ASN A 486 4.69 -12.13 -5.70
C ASN A 486 5.87 -11.81 -6.62
N ALA A 487 6.70 -12.80 -6.85
CA ALA A 487 7.77 -12.73 -7.83
C ALA A 487 7.27 -13.12 -9.23
N ASN A 488 8.05 -12.79 -10.25
CA ASN A 488 7.80 -13.13 -11.64
C ASN A 488 8.40 -14.49 -11.98
N GLY A 489 7.64 -15.57 -11.74
CA GLY A 489 8.07 -16.93 -12.04
C GLY A 489 8.33 -17.17 -13.53
N GLU A 490 7.49 -16.61 -14.41
CA GLU A 490 7.65 -16.72 -15.87
C GLU A 490 8.98 -16.11 -16.33
N ALA A 491 9.32 -14.90 -15.85
CA ALA A 491 10.58 -14.26 -16.23
C ALA A 491 11.80 -14.99 -15.67
N LEU A 492 11.70 -15.62 -14.50
CA LEU A 492 12.79 -16.42 -13.97
C LEU A 492 13.01 -17.68 -14.81
N ASP A 493 11.94 -18.37 -15.18
CA ASP A 493 11.98 -19.56 -16.02
C ASP A 493 12.58 -19.27 -17.41
N GLU A 494 12.21 -18.11 -18.00
CA GLU A 494 12.74 -17.67 -19.32
C GLU A 494 14.21 -17.22 -19.30
N GLU A 495 14.69 -16.66 -18.18
CA GLU A 495 16.02 -16.04 -18.10
C GLU A 495 17.07 -16.88 -17.38
N LEU A 496 16.66 -17.89 -16.59
CA LEU A 496 17.55 -18.70 -15.78
C LEU A 496 18.09 -19.90 -16.60
N GLU A 497 19.40 -20.01 -16.66
CA GLU A 497 20.07 -21.21 -17.14
C GLU A 497 20.12 -22.24 -16.01
N TYR A 498 19.48 -23.40 -16.19
CA TYR A 498 19.47 -24.52 -15.23
C TYR A 498 19.39 -25.86 -15.98
N GLU A 499 19.76 -26.94 -15.30
CA GLU A 499 19.57 -28.30 -15.86
C GLU A 499 18.10 -28.73 -15.72
N GLN A 500 17.58 -29.38 -16.75
CA GLN A 500 16.21 -29.91 -16.74
C GLN A 500 15.97 -30.76 -15.49
N GLU A 501 14.87 -30.50 -14.79
CA GLU A 501 14.48 -31.15 -13.52
C GLU A 501 15.39 -30.88 -12.30
N ASP A 502 16.46 -30.09 -12.43
CA ASP A 502 17.29 -29.72 -11.28
C ASP A 502 16.66 -28.59 -10.43
N HIS A 503 15.55 -28.91 -9.77
CA HIS A 503 14.93 -28.02 -8.81
C HIS A 503 15.77 -27.79 -7.55
N TYR A 504 16.77 -28.64 -7.30
CA TYR A 504 17.63 -28.55 -6.14
C TYR A 504 18.54 -27.31 -6.21
N ALA A 505 19.23 -27.10 -7.33
CA ALA A 505 20.10 -25.95 -7.52
C ALA A 505 19.29 -24.64 -7.43
N ILE A 506 18.14 -24.57 -8.11
CA ILE A 506 17.25 -23.42 -8.08
C ILE A 506 16.83 -23.09 -6.63
N SER A 507 16.39 -24.08 -5.84
CA SER A 507 15.98 -23.89 -4.45
C SER A 507 17.11 -23.44 -3.52
N ARG A 508 18.36 -23.70 -3.87
CA ARG A 508 19.55 -23.30 -3.10
C ARG A 508 20.03 -21.90 -3.41
N VAL A 509 19.77 -21.41 -4.61
CA VAL A 509 20.10 -20.04 -5.03
C VAL A 509 19.01 -19.07 -4.65
N PHE A 510 17.76 -19.45 -4.93
CA PHE A 510 16.59 -18.62 -4.65
C PHE A 510 15.81 -19.19 -3.45
N LYS A 511 15.16 -18.30 -2.69
CA LYS A 511 14.26 -18.72 -1.61
C LYS A 511 12.89 -19.13 -2.18
N ILE A 512 12.87 -20.20 -2.97
CA ILE A 512 11.69 -20.71 -3.67
C ILE A 512 11.69 -22.24 -3.66
N SER A 513 10.54 -22.83 -3.91
CA SER A 513 10.39 -24.29 -4.08
C SER A 513 9.53 -24.55 -5.31
N SER A 514 9.97 -25.47 -6.16
CA SER A 514 9.20 -25.87 -7.34
C SER A 514 7.78 -26.32 -6.95
N TYR A 515 6.80 -25.95 -7.76
CA TYR A 515 5.36 -26.17 -7.54
C TYR A 515 4.74 -25.49 -6.30
N HIS A 516 5.51 -24.68 -5.55
CA HIS A 516 4.99 -23.81 -4.51
C HIS A 516 4.67 -22.39 -5.06
N GLU A 517 3.97 -21.60 -4.27
CA GLU A 517 3.59 -20.24 -4.64
C GLU A 517 4.79 -19.34 -4.96
N THR A 518 4.61 -18.42 -5.91
CA THR A 518 5.64 -17.42 -6.28
C THR A 518 5.83 -16.31 -5.24
N MET A 519 5.36 -16.53 -4.02
CA MET A 519 5.45 -15.56 -2.93
C MET A 519 6.82 -15.62 -2.25
N GLN A 520 7.52 -14.49 -2.18
CA GLN A 520 8.79 -14.38 -1.45
C GLN A 520 8.67 -13.44 -0.25
N ASP A 521 9.09 -13.91 0.92
CA ASP A 521 9.21 -13.12 2.13
C ASP A 521 10.46 -12.23 2.05
N LEU A 522 10.27 -10.90 2.22
CA LEU A 522 11.33 -9.91 2.16
C LEU A 522 11.98 -9.65 3.53
N GLY A 523 11.24 -9.92 4.60
CA GLY A 523 11.59 -9.58 5.96
C GLY A 523 10.70 -8.48 6.54
N GLY A 524 11.08 -7.91 7.69
CA GLY A 524 10.25 -6.95 8.42
C GLY A 524 11.01 -5.68 8.80
N VAL A 525 10.31 -4.54 8.71
CA VAL A 525 10.79 -3.24 9.19
C VAL A 525 10.43 -3.08 10.66
N LEU A 526 11.41 -2.71 11.48
CA LEU A 526 11.18 -2.39 12.89
C LEU A 526 10.19 -1.21 13.00
N THR A 527 9.13 -1.39 13.79
CA THR A 527 8.16 -0.34 14.11
C THR A 527 8.51 0.27 15.47
N ARG A 528 8.72 1.57 15.52
CA ARG A 528 9.05 2.30 16.75
C ARG A 528 8.41 3.68 16.74
N GLU A 529 8.34 4.29 17.91
CA GLU A 529 7.87 5.67 18.03
C GLU A 529 8.65 6.62 17.13
N ASP A 530 8.01 7.64 16.62
CA ASP A 530 8.47 8.64 15.66
C ASP A 530 8.68 8.14 14.22
N ARG A 531 8.57 6.83 13.98
CA ARG A 531 8.74 6.29 12.62
C ARG A 531 7.53 6.55 11.74
N LEU A 532 7.76 7.27 10.65
CA LEU A 532 6.89 7.33 9.49
C LEU A 532 7.37 6.29 8.47
N LEU A 533 6.47 5.42 8.03
CA LEU A 533 6.74 4.33 7.12
C LEU A 533 5.80 4.43 5.93
N ALA A 534 6.31 4.44 4.71
CA ALA A 534 5.51 4.36 3.50
C ALA A 534 5.87 3.12 2.68
N PHE A 535 4.86 2.43 2.13
CA PHE A 535 5.06 1.23 1.33
C PHE A 535 3.95 1.06 0.28
N PRO A 536 4.24 0.34 -0.82
CA PRO A 536 3.30 0.14 -1.90
C PRO A 536 2.28 -0.94 -1.55
N ASN A 537 1.08 -0.80 -2.05
CA ASN A 537 -0.01 -1.77 -1.82
C ASN A 537 0.13 -3.07 -2.65
N VAL A 538 1.25 -3.25 -3.34
CA VAL A 538 1.64 -4.51 -3.98
C VAL A 538 2.40 -5.43 -3.03
N TYR A 539 2.89 -4.91 -1.90
CA TYR A 539 3.44 -5.69 -0.82
C TYR A 539 2.33 -6.14 0.13
N GLN A 540 2.17 -7.45 0.29
CA GLN A 540 1.43 -7.98 1.43
C GLN A 540 2.24 -7.71 2.70
N HIS A 541 1.54 -7.37 3.77
CA HIS A 541 2.19 -7.07 5.03
C HIS A 541 1.40 -7.63 6.22
N ARG A 542 2.10 -7.78 7.35
CA ARG A 542 1.50 -8.16 8.63
C ARG A 542 2.27 -7.55 9.80
N VAL A 543 1.59 -7.26 10.87
CA VAL A 543 2.21 -6.87 12.15
C VAL A 543 2.70 -8.13 12.86
N THR A 544 3.95 -8.15 13.30
CA THR A 544 4.47 -9.25 14.14
C THR A 544 3.89 -9.18 15.55
N PRO A 545 3.81 -10.32 16.27
CA PRO A 545 3.39 -10.33 17.67
C PRO A 545 4.29 -9.46 18.55
N PHE A 546 3.71 -8.88 19.60
CA PHE A 546 4.44 -8.17 20.66
C PHE A 546 3.71 -8.26 21.98
N GLU A 547 4.37 -7.92 23.07
CA GLU A 547 3.82 -7.98 24.41
C GLU A 547 4.25 -6.78 25.26
N LEU A 548 3.70 -6.68 26.47
CA LEU A 548 4.19 -5.70 27.46
C LEU A 548 5.64 -5.98 27.81
N ALA A 549 6.48 -4.96 27.75
CA ALA A 549 7.87 -5.03 28.22
C ALA A 549 7.94 -5.21 29.74
N ASP A 550 7.15 -4.43 30.47
CA ASP A 550 6.88 -4.61 31.90
C ASP A 550 5.42 -5.09 32.06
N LYS A 551 5.25 -6.36 32.42
CA LYS A 551 3.92 -7.01 32.55
C LYS A 551 3.11 -6.52 33.74
N THR A 552 3.66 -5.66 34.60
CA THR A 552 2.97 -5.13 35.79
C THR A 552 2.21 -3.82 35.52
N ARG A 553 2.46 -3.17 34.40
CA ARG A 553 1.81 -1.92 34.00
C ARG A 553 1.24 -1.99 32.57
N PRO A 554 0.20 -1.22 32.25
CA PRO A 554 -0.34 -1.18 30.90
C PRO A 554 0.68 -0.59 29.89
N GLY A 555 0.45 -0.88 28.61
CA GLY A 555 1.22 -0.32 27.51
C GLY A 555 0.33 -0.06 26.28
N HIS A 556 0.86 0.69 25.33
CA HIS A 556 0.12 1.02 24.12
C HIS A 556 1.02 1.28 22.92
N ARG A 557 0.40 1.22 21.74
CA ARG A 557 0.94 1.68 20.48
C ARG A 557 -0.15 2.42 19.70
N LYS A 558 0.11 3.67 19.33
CA LYS A 558 -0.85 4.54 18.64
C LYS A 558 -0.37 4.85 17.23
N ILE A 559 -1.28 4.73 16.26
CA ILE A 559 -0.96 4.76 14.85
C ILE A 559 -1.92 5.68 14.11
N LEU A 560 -1.37 6.56 13.28
CA LEU A 560 -2.08 7.23 12.19
C LEU A 560 -1.73 6.51 10.89
N ALA A 561 -2.74 5.93 10.24
CA ALA A 561 -2.61 5.29 8.94
C ALA A 561 -3.28 6.17 7.86
N LEU A 562 -2.58 6.35 6.75
CA LEU A 562 -3.02 7.10 5.59
C LEU A 562 -2.90 6.20 4.37
N PHE A 563 -4.02 6.00 3.66
CA PHE A 563 -4.04 5.19 2.44
C PHE A 563 -4.21 6.11 1.24
N LEU A 564 -3.25 6.06 0.33
CA LEU A 564 -3.28 6.82 -0.91
C LEU A 564 -4.07 6.06 -1.96
N VAL A 565 -5.15 6.66 -2.44
CA VAL A 565 -5.83 6.18 -3.65
C VAL A 565 -4.98 6.56 -4.85
N ASP A 566 -4.86 5.66 -5.81
CA ASP A 566 -4.07 5.90 -7.03
C ASP A 566 -4.53 7.20 -7.71
N PRO A 567 -3.65 8.21 -7.82
CA PRO A 567 -4.01 9.48 -8.46
C PRO A 567 -4.44 9.33 -9.92
N ALA A 568 -4.04 8.23 -10.59
CA ALA A 568 -4.51 7.89 -11.93
C ALA A 568 -5.93 7.29 -11.93
N MET A 569 -6.43 6.83 -10.78
CA MET A 569 -7.69 6.11 -10.63
C MET A 569 -8.53 6.64 -9.46
N PRO A 570 -8.95 7.93 -9.49
CA PRO A 570 -9.76 8.49 -8.42
C PRO A 570 -11.09 7.74 -8.28
N VAL A 571 -11.59 7.66 -7.04
CA VAL A 571 -12.85 6.98 -6.69
C VAL A 571 -13.87 7.98 -6.11
N ILE A 572 -15.09 7.51 -5.87
CA ILE A 572 -16.10 8.31 -5.16
C ILE A 572 -15.57 8.66 -3.78
N SER A 573 -15.64 9.95 -3.43
CA SER A 573 -15.09 10.48 -2.18
C SER A 573 -16.13 11.23 -1.35
N THR A 574 -15.73 11.66 -0.18
CA THR A 574 -16.53 12.51 0.69
C THR A 574 -16.82 13.92 0.09
N ALA A 575 -16.17 14.26 -1.02
CA ALA A 575 -16.49 15.46 -1.77
C ALA A 575 -17.88 15.39 -2.44
N ASN A 576 -18.37 14.20 -2.73
CA ASN A 576 -19.64 13.95 -3.39
C ASN A 576 -20.65 13.17 -2.53
N VAL A 577 -20.17 12.49 -1.47
CA VAL A 577 -21.01 11.76 -0.53
C VAL A 577 -21.23 12.60 0.71
N PRO A 578 -22.43 13.18 0.94
CA PRO A 578 -22.73 13.89 2.17
C PRO A 578 -22.55 13.00 3.40
N PRO A 579 -22.27 13.57 4.57
CA PRO A 579 -22.18 12.76 5.79
C PRO A 579 -23.43 11.91 5.99
N GLN A 580 -23.21 10.65 6.30
CA GLN A 580 -24.28 9.66 6.45
C GLN A 580 -24.67 9.46 7.91
N ARG A 581 -24.00 10.17 8.81
CA ARG A 581 -24.15 10.03 10.27
C ARG A 581 -25.39 10.76 10.78
N ARG A 582 -26.23 10.05 11.51
CA ARG A 582 -27.45 10.61 12.12
C ARG A 582 -27.16 11.64 13.21
N ASP A 583 -26.11 11.46 13.99
CA ASP A 583 -25.69 12.41 15.03
C ASP A 583 -25.31 13.78 14.42
N TRP A 584 -24.52 13.80 13.34
CA TRP A 584 -24.19 15.04 12.63
C TRP A 584 -25.42 15.71 12.02
N TRP A 585 -26.33 14.91 11.46
CA TRP A 585 -27.59 15.42 10.92
C TRP A 585 -28.44 16.07 12.00
N LYS A 586 -28.53 15.47 13.21
CA LYS A 586 -29.25 16.05 14.37
C LYS A 586 -28.69 17.43 14.74
N GLU A 587 -27.38 17.63 14.71
CA GLU A 587 -26.74 18.92 14.96
C GLU A 587 -27.16 19.99 13.95
N GLY A 588 -27.23 19.63 12.66
CA GLY A 588 -27.66 20.55 11.59
C GLY A 588 -29.15 20.90 11.59
N VAL A 589 -29.98 20.04 12.17
CA VAL A 589 -31.45 20.22 12.20
C VAL A 589 -31.93 20.90 13.48
N ALA A 590 -31.24 20.70 14.59
CA ALA A 590 -31.64 21.21 15.91
C ALA A 590 -31.77 22.75 16.02
N PRO A 591 -30.86 23.55 15.41
CA PRO A 591 -30.96 25.03 15.50
C PRO A 591 -32.21 25.62 14.86
N ASP A 592 -32.71 25.02 13.78
CA ASP A 592 -33.78 25.55 12.96
C ASP A 592 -35.18 25.05 13.34
N ASN A 593 -35.28 24.20 14.37
CA ASN A 593 -36.54 23.57 14.79
C ASN A 593 -37.31 22.89 13.62
N ARG A 594 -36.58 22.38 12.63
CA ARG A 594 -37.14 21.81 11.37
C ARG A 594 -38.03 20.60 11.61
N ILE A 595 -37.96 19.98 12.81
CA ILE A 595 -38.79 18.81 13.17
C ILE A 595 -40.13 19.26 13.83
N GLY A 596 -40.29 20.57 14.05
CA GLY A 596 -41.48 21.08 14.76
C GLY A 596 -41.41 20.86 16.28
N PRO A 597 -42.45 21.26 17.01
CA PRO A 597 -42.47 21.22 18.48
C PRO A 597 -42.79 19.80 19.00
N LEU A 598 -42.01 18.81 18.59
CA LEU A 598 -42.16 17.45 19.12
C LEU A 598 -41.46 17.32 20.48
N PRO A 599 -42.06 16.60 21.45
CA PRO A 599 -41.33 16.18 22.64
C PRO A 599 -40.06 15.40 22.27
N ALA A 600 -38.99 15.54 23.08
CA ALA A 600 -37.71 14.93 22.80
C ALA A 600 -37.80 13.41 22.60
N GLU A 601 -38.62 12.74 23.39
CA GLU A 601 -38.85 11.29 23.32
C GLU A 601 -39.50 10.89 21.97
N VAL A 602 -40.46 11.69 21.48
CA VAL A 602 -41.10 11.44 20.19
C VAL A 602 -40.14 11.71 19.05
N ALA A 603 -39.34 12.76 19.15
CA ALA A 603 -38.28 13.05 18.17
C ALA A 603 -37.26 11.89 18.09
N GLU A 604 -36.80 11.36 19.23
CA GLU A 604 -35.92 10.20 19.25
C GLU A 604 -36.57 8.94 18.63
N MET A 605 -37.84 8.67 18.93
CA MET A 605 -38.58 7.56 18.30
C MET A 605 -38.66 7.73 16.75
N VAL A 606 -38.85 8.93 16.26
CA VAL A 606 -38.80 9.21 14.81
C VAL A 606 -37.40 8.94 14.26
N PHE A 607 -36.36 9.44 14.93
CA PHE A 607 -34.99 9.23 14.50
C PHE A 607 -34.59 7.75 14.48
N ASP A 608 -35.00 6.99 15.47
CA ASP A 608 -34.69 5.56 15.55
C ASP A 608 -35.35 4.71 14.45
N ASN A 609 -36.49 5.19 13.93
CA ASN A 609 -37.19 4.55 12.82
C ASN A 609 -36.76 5.03 11.41
N MET A 610 -35.83 6.00 11.33
CA MET A 610 -35.30 6.46 10.05
C MET A 610 -34.21 5.48 9.54
N GLU A 611 -34.32 5.05 8.30
CA GLU A 611 -33.28 4.23 7.66
C GLU A 611 -32.04 5.09 7.31
N PHE A 612 -32.25 6.34 6.93
CA PHE A 612 -31.21 7.28 6.52
C PHE A 612 -31.51 8.72 7.01
N PRO A 613 -30.57 9.47 7.60
CA PRO A 613 -29.15 9.11 7.87
C PRO A 613 -28.97 7.93 8.83
N ILE A 614 -27.80 7.29 8.72
CA ILE A 614 -27.50 6.00 9.38
C ILE A 614 -27.11 6.23 10.85
N GLY A 615 -27.83 5.59 11.78
CA GLY A 615 -27.47 5.59 13.20
C GLY A 615 -26.30 4.66 13.51
N LEU A 616 -25.63 4.88 14.66
CA LEU A 616 -24.43 4.13 15.06
C LEU A 616 -24.63 2.61 15.09
N LYS A 617 -25.77 2.14 15.62
CA LYS A 617 -26.07 0.71 15.65
C LYS A 617 -26.06 0.09 14.23
N ARG A 618 -26.78 0.71 13.31
CA ARG A 618 -26.82 0.25 11.92
C ARG A 618 -25.46 0.38 11.22
N ALA A 619 -24.69 1.42 11.53
CA ALA A 619 -23.33 1.59 11.00
C ALA A 619 -22.40 0.45 11.47
N LYS A 620 -22.51 0.01 12.73
CA LYS A 620 -21.77 -1.15 13.25
C LYS A 620 -22.18 -2.46 12.56
N GLU A 621 -23.47 -2.69 12.33
CA GLU A 621 -23.95 -3.84 11.55
C GLU A 621 -23.40 -3.82 10.11
N ILE A 622 -23.43 -2.67 9.43
CA ILE A 622 -22.86 -2.48 8.09
C ILE A 622 -21.35 -2.76 8.10
N ARG A 623 -20.63 -2.31 9.13
CA ARG A 623 -19.20 -2.60 9.30
C ARG A 623 -18.93 -4.11 9.40
N GLU A 624 -19.72 -4.84 10.16
CA GLU A 624 -19.58 -6.30 10.28
C GLU A 624 -19.83 -7.00 8.94
N GLU A 625 -20.85 -6.58 8.20
CA GLU A 625 -21.12 -7.09 6.85
C GLU A 625 -19.92 -6.80 5.90
N LEU A 626 -19.42 -5.58 5.91
CA LEU A 626 -18.26 -5.16 5.09
C LEU A 626 -17.00 -5.93 5.47
N MET A 627 -16.69 -6.06 6.76
CA MET A 627 -15.52 -6.81 7.22
C MET A 627 -15.61 -8.30 6.85
N SER A 628 -16.80 -8.89 6.93
CA SER A 628 -17.02 -10.27 6.49
C SER A 628 -16.79 -10.43 4.99
N GLU A 629 -17.30 -9.49 4.17
CA GLU A 629 -17.07 -9.48 2.71
C GLU A 629 -15.58 -9.31 2.39
N ARG A 630 -14.88 -8.36 3.05
CA ARG A 630 -13.44 -8.15 2.87
C ARG A 630 -12.65 -9.41 3.16
N LYS A 631 -12.90 -10.04 4.30
CA LYS A 631 -12.23 -11.30 4.66
C LYS A 631 -12.43 -12.39 3.60
N ALA A 632 -13.62 -12.48 3.00
CA ALA A 632 -13.89 -13.43 1.92
C ALA A 632 -13.16 -13.08 0.62
N ILE A 633 -13.05 -11.77 0.31
CA ILE A 633 -12.32 -11.28 -0.88
C ILE A 633 -10.82 -11.45 -0.67
N ASP A 634 -10.30 -11.12 0.50
CA ASP A 634 -8.87 -11.30 0.84
C ASP A 634 -8.47 -12.77 0.75
N SER A 635 -9.31 -13.69 1.25
CA SER A 635 -9.08 -15.13 1.11
C SER A 635 -9.04 -15.57 -0.35
N ARG A 636 -9.86 -14.99 -1.23
CA ARG A 636 -9.82 -15.29 -2.68
C ARG A 636 -8.59 -14.67 -3.34
N ALA A 637 -8.21 -13.47 -2.95
CA ALA A 637 -7.00 -12.81 -3.42
C ALA A 637 -5.77 -13.63 -3.05
N MET A 638 -5.66 -14.05 -1.79
CA MET A 638 -4.62 -14.95 -1.30
C MET A 638 -4.58 -16.25 -2.09
N PHE A 639 -5.72 -16.93 -2.22
CA PHE A 639 -5.82 -18.18 -2.99
C PHE A 639 -5.39 -18.03 -4.46
N ARG A 640 -5.56 -16.85 -5.06
CA ARG A 640 -5.07 -16.59 -6.42
C ARG A 640 -3.58 -16.38 -6.48
N THR A 641 -3.03 -15.63 -5.55
CA THR A 641 -1.59 -15.41 -5.47
C THR A 641 -0.85 -16.71 -5.14
N GLU A 642 -1.45 -17.57 -4.33
CA GLU A 642 -0.94 -18.91 -4.02
C GLU A 642 -1.05 -19.90 -5.19
N ARG A 643 -1.84 -19.63 -6.22
CA ARG A 643 -1.93 -20.44 -7.44
C ARG A 643 -0.88 -20.12 -8.49
N ASP A 644 -0.29 -18.95 -8.44
CA ASP A 644 0.90 -18.65 -9.22
C ASP A 644 2.04 -19.44 -8.59
N THR A 645 2.37 -20.59 -9.19
CA THR A 645 3.42 -21.50 -8.69
C THR A 645 4.63 -21.46 -9.59
N TRP A 646 5.79 -21.68 -8.99
CA TRP A 646 7.02 -21.88 -9.73
C TRP A 646 6.88 -23.13 -10.60
N ASN A 647 7.00 -22.95 -11.90
CA ASN A 647 6.96 -24.03 -12.85
C ASN A 647 8.16 -23.94 -13.78
N PHE A 648 9.10 -24.83 -13.59
CA PHE A 648 10.32 -24.98 -14.40
C PHE A 648 10.15 -26.16 -15.36
N CYS A 649 8.98 -26.35 -15.94
CA CYS A 649 8.67 -27.41 -16.87
C CYS A 649 8.79 -26.89 -18.30
N GLU A 650 9.69 -27.46 -19.08
CA GLU A 650 9.97 -27.10 -20.49
C GLU A 650 8.96 -27.69 -21.51
N HIS A 651 7.70 -27.92 -21.13
CA HIS A 651 6.70 -28.52 -22.02
C HIS A 651 5.64 -27.55 -22.49
#